data_dda9002f085cae7a7e1702ac773c2a4d
#
_entry.id   dda9002f085cae7a7e1702ac773c2a4d
#
_cell.length_a   1.000
_cell.length_b   1.000
_cell.length_c   1.000
_cell.angle_alpha   90.00
_cell.angle_beta   90.00
_cell.angle_gamma   90.00
#
_symmetry.space_group_name_H-M   'P 1'
#
loop_
_entity.id
_entity.type
_entity.pdbx_description
1 polymer ?
#
loop_
_entity_poly.entity_id
_entity_poly.type
_entity_poly.pdbx_seq_one_letter_code
_entity_poly.pdbx_strand_id
1 'polypeptide(L)'
;MADEGEIKLLQQEVLGQLLEDAYAGKFVPDDVPTSRENRDREDPSREARERFHACVEYFCPGGRESVLEQHILNLSRYAGSFPWPAEWLEERKNDYAAGDLDALLHSDYGQYLAERVSRVLQGCLEKLVEVKKLCELPDGPYMYGELTEAESEQLERLAACKDLKEQAAKVPAVTFGRLSSKKDESVDPAKRELAKSIRNSVKDTLADLTEQYFKTPLELVVEQGKACREPLRMLLNLVLEFDRRLLAAKQERHLIDFSDMEHYALQILLKREKVEETGDAGTDSTGVKYDIVPSDVALEYRQYFQEILIDEYQDSNLVQEYLLSAISGEAEGHYNRFMVGDVKQSIYKFRLARPELFLEKYDTYQESGDLCRIDLAKNFRSRVQVVDAVNDVFSRIMSREIGGIAYDDKAALYPGATYPATEDPAYGSELLLIRKPEKGDGAEGGSGEQRPDGARGPVDYDNVRQLEALAIAARIKQLKGSLKVMEKATGELRPVRYSDMVILLRTTSGWDEEFKKVLEQQGIPVYITSKTGYFGALEVQELLQFLRVLDNPRQDIPLFGVMQSIFGGFTQEEIARIRSGSKGHSRKRMTLYEALKEVAQSGRMAEAGEEASAGRTVLAARIGSCNSTGGHGTGDRTFPKGRCFLTTY
;
A
#
# COMPACT_ATOMS: atom_id res chain seq x y z
N MET A 1 -14.28 -17.02 -15.57
CA MET A 1 -13.70 -15.96 -14.74
C MET A 1 -13.00 -16.62 -13.58
N ALA A 2 -11.72 -16.34 -13.41
CA ALA A 2 -10.93 -16.97 -12.35
C ALA A 2 -11.17 -16.32 -10.99
N ASP A 3 -11.09 -17.12 -9.92
CA ASP A 3 -11.07 -16.59 -8.55
C ASP A 3 -9.71 -15.92 -8.26
N GLU A 4 -9.73 -14.89 -7.41
CA GLU A 4 -8.51 -14.14 -7.04
C GLU A 4 -7.43 -15.07 -6.43
N GLY A 5 -7.84 -16.09 -5.68
CA GLY A 5 -6.94 -17.09 -5.10
C GLY A 5 -6.29 -17.97 -6.17
N GLU A 6 -7.05 -18.38 -7.17
CA GLU A 6 -6.57 -19.20 -8.29
C GLU A 6 -5.54 -18.45 -9.13
N ILE A 7 -5.80 -17.16 -9.42
CA ILE A 7 -4.83 -16.31 -10.13
C ILE A 7 -3.54 -16.13 -9.34
N LYS A 8 -3.62 -15.90 -8.01
CA LYS A 8 -2.43 -15.79 -7.16
C LYS A 8 -1.57 -17.05 -7.17
N LEU A 9 -2.20 -18.23 -7.11
CA LEU A 9 -1.46 -19.50 -7.20
C LEU A 9 -0.79 -19.66 -8.55
N LEU A 10 -1.50 -19.34 -9.65
CA LEU A 10 -0.94 -19.38 -10.99
C LEU A 10 0.24 -18.40 -11.15
N GLN A 11 0.12 -17.19 -10.62
CA GLN A 11 1.22 -16.21 -10.61
C GLN A 11 2.45 -16.75 -9.89
N GLN A 12 2.29 -17.37 -8.72
CA GLN A 12 3.40 -17.97 -7.97
C GLN A 12 4.06 -19.11 -8.72
N GLU A 13 3.26 -19.99 -9.35
CA GLU A 13 3.77 -21.11 -10.16
C GLU A 13 4.60 -20.61 -11.34
N VAL A 14 4.05 -19.68 -12.13
CA VAL A 14 4.71 -19.10 -13.31
C VAL A 14 5.98 -18.36 -12.92
N LEU A 15 5.92 -17.57 -11.84
CA LEU A 15 7.06 -16.80 -11.35
C LEU A 15 8.19 -17.70 -10.85
N GLY A 16 7.87 -18.75 -10.06
CA GLY A 16 8.85 -19.73 -9.61
C GLY A 16 9.57 -20.40 -10.78
N GLN A 17 8.83 -20.82 -11.81
CA GLN A 17 9.40 -21.43 -12.99
C GLN A 17 10.27 -20.47 -13.81
N LEU A 18 9.87 -19.19 -13.92
CA LEU A 18 10.68 -18.17 -14.58
C LEU A 18 12.02 -17.95 -13.87
N LEU A 19 12.00 -17.83 -12.53
CA LEU A 19 13.22 -17.63 -11.75
C LEU A 19 14.15 -18.86 -11.84
N GLU A 20 13.62 -20.09 -11.78
CA GLU A 20 14.40 -21.31 -12.00
C GLU A 20 15.07 -21.32 -13.39
N ASP A 21 14.34 -20.94 -14.43
CA ASP A 21 14.88 -20.85 -15.78
C ASP A 21 15.95 -19.76 -15.90
N ALA A 22 15.79 -18.63 -15.21
CA ALA A 22 16.78 -17.55 -15.18
C ALA A 22 18.08 -18.00 -14.48
N TYR A 23 17.99 -18.71 -13.36
CA TYR A 23 19.15 -19.31 -12.69
C TYR A 23 19.84 -20.36 -13.56
N ALA A 24 19.06 -21.14 -14.28
CA ALA A 24 19.60 -22.16 -15.18
C ALA A 24 20.20 -21.59 -16.49
N GLY A 25 20.06 -20.28 -16.75
CA GLY A 25 20.48 -19.63 -18.00
C GLY A 25 19.62 -19.99 -19.20
N LYS A 26 18.41 -20.52 -18.98
CA LYS A 26 17.45 -20.84 -20.05
C LYS A 26 16.63 -19.62 -20.48
N PHE A 27 16.48 -18.64 -19.61
CA PHE A 27 15.88 -17.36 -19.94
C PHE A 27 16.96 -16.42 -20.47
N VAL A 28 16.88 -16.04 -21.74
CA VAL A 28 17.77 -15.08 -22.39
C VAL A 28 16.91 -13.91 -22.87
N PRO A 29 17.09 -12.71 -22.28
CA PRO A 29 16.39 -11.51 -22.72
C PRO A 29 16.71 -11.14 -24.17
N ASP A 30 15.77 -10.50 -24.87
CA ASP A 30 15.94 -10.10 -26.28
C ASP A 30 17.07 -9.07 -26.49
N ASP A 31 17.42 -8.29 -25.45
CA ASP A 31 18.47 -7.29 -25.47
C ASP A 31 19.87 -7.87 -25.20
N VAL A 32 19.98 -9.18 -24.98
CA VAL A 32 21.27 -9.88 -24.97
C VAL A 32 21.66 -10.19 -26.41
N PRO A 33 22.82 -9.66 -26.90
CA PRO A 33 23.21 -9.82 -28.29
C PRO A 33 23.42 -11.30 -28.66
N THR A 34 22.58 -11.83 -29.52
CA THR A 34 22.70 -13.19 -30.06
C THR A 34 23.51 -13.27 -31.36
N SER A 35 24.26 -12.20 -31.73
CA SER A 35 24.81 -12.02 -33.05
C SER A 35 25.77 -13.13 -33.45
N ARG A 36 25.43 -13.80 -34.56
CA ARG A 36 26.26 -14.79 -35.28
C ARG A 36 27.56 -14.21 -35.87
N GLU A 37 27.78 -12.92 -35.77
CA GLU A 37 28.86 -12.21 -36.46
C GLU A 37 30.20 -12.09 -35.68
N ASN A 38 30.20 -12.44 -34.38
CA ASN A 38 31.42 -12.37 -33.58
C ASN A 38 31.74 -13.72 -32.93
N ARG A 39 32.62 -14.50 -33.54
CA ARG A 39 33.05 -15.86 -33.09
C ARG A 39 33.79 -15.87 -31.74
N ASP A 40 34.10 -14.69 -31.15
CA ASP A 40 34.83 -14.55 -29.89
C ASP A 40 33.94 -14.08 -28.70
N ARG A 41 32.60 -14.05 -28.86
CA ARG A 41 31.69 -13.66 -27.76
C ARG A 41 31.21 -14.87 -26.96
N GLU A 42 31.12 -14.65 -25.66
CA GLU A 42 30.63 -15.60 -24.67
C GLU A 42 29.22 -16.13 -25.01
N ASP A 43 28.91 -17.33 -24.53
CA ASP A 43 27.58 -17.95 -24.64
C ASP A 43 26.46 -17.02 -24.13
N PRO A 44 25.46 -16.65 -24.95
CA PRO A 44 24.35 -15.79 -24.54
C PRO A 44 23.67 -16.22 -23.24
N SER A 45 23.58 -17.54 -23.02
CA SER A 45 23.03 -18.12 -21.78
C SER A 45 23.88 -17.78 -20.55
N ARG A 46 25.19 -17.69 -20.72
CA ARG A 46 26.10 -17.30 -19.64
C ARG A 46 25.97 -15.82 -19.33
N GLU A 47 25.95 -14.97 -20.33
CA GLU A 47 25.77 -13.52 -20.17
C GLU A 47 24.42 -13.22 -19.51
N ALA A 48 23.34 -13.83 -19.98
CA ALA A 48 22.00 -13.67 -19.39
C ALA A 48 21.98 -14.07 -17.91
N ARG A 49 22.62 -15.17 -17.56
CA ARG A 49 22.73 -15.63 -16.17
C ARG A 49 23.54 -14.68 -15.31
N GLU A 50 24.66 -14.15 -15.80
CA GLU A 50 25.49 -13.17 -15.08
C GLU A 50 24.70 -11.86 -14.81
N ARG A 51 23.96 -11.36 -15.81
CA ARG A 51 23.05 -10.20 -15.64
C ARG A 51 21.93 -10.47 -14.63
N PHE A 52 21.38 -11.68 -14.66
CA PHE A 52 20.36 -12.07 -13.68
C PHE A 52 20.93 -12.15 -12.26
N HIS A 53 22.11 -12.72 -12.05
CA HIS A 53 22.78 -12.72 -10.75
C HIS A 53 23.04 -11.31 -10.24
N ALA A 54 23.50 -10.39 -11.09
CA ALA A 54 23.69 -8.99 -10.73
C ALA A 54 22.36 -8.33 -10.31
N CYS A 55 21.27 -8.66 -11.00
CA CYS A 55 19.93 -8.20 -10.64
C CYS A 55 19.50 -8.71 -9.25
N VAL A 56 19.71 -9.99 -8.98
CA VAL A 56 19.41 -10.59 -7.66
C VAL A 56 20.26 -9.95 -6.56
N GLU A 57 21.56 -9.78 -6.76
CA GLU A 57 22.45 -9.13 -5.79
C GLU A 57 22.01 -7.69 -5.49
N TYR A 58 21.56 -6.98 -6.52
CA TYR A 58 21.12 -5.60 -6.39
C TYR A 58 19.80 -5.47 -5.61
N PHE A 59 18.77 -6.26 -5.95
CA PHE A 59 17.43 -6.13 -5.35
C PHE A 59 17.24 -6.99 -4.09
N CYS A 60 18.07 -8.02 -3.87
CA CYS A 60 17.93 -8.94 -2.75
C CYS A 60 19.13 -8.89 -1.78
N PRO A 61 19.50 -7.72 -1.22
CA PRO A 61 20.58 -7.65 -0.25
C PRO A 61 20.24 -8.53 0.96
N GLY A 62 21.07 -9.55 1.20
CA GLY A 62 20.84 -10.55 2.25
C GLY A 62 20.09 -11.81 1.83
N GLY A 63 19.96 -12.06 0.51
CA GLY A 63 19.50 -13.35 -0.05
C GLY A 63 18.00 -13.62 0.08
N ARG A 64 17.16 -12.58 0.19
CA ARG A 64 15.69 -12.71 0.24
C ARG A 64 15.09 -12.57 -1.16
N GLU A 65 14.98 -13.67 -1.89
CA GLU A 65 14.39 -13.68 -3.26
C GLU A 65 12.95 -13.18 -3.30
N SER A 66 12.20 -13.32 -2.21
CA SER A 66 10.83 -12.80 -2.11
C SER A 66 10.70 -11.29 -2.36
N VAL A 67 11.80 -10.53 -2.25
CA VAL A 67 11.82 -9.10 -2.58
C VAL A 67 11.76 -8.90 -4.10
N LEU A 68 12.55 -9.68 -4.87
CA LEU A 68 12.52 -9.64 -6.33
C LEU A 68 11.17 -10.11 -6.87
N GLU A 69 10.63 -11.20 -6.32
CA GLU A 69 9.28 -11.70 -6.65
C GLU A 69 8.23 -10.60 -6.47
N GLN A 70 8.27 -9.90 -5.34
CA GLN A 70 7.34 -8.81 -5.05
C GLN A 70 7.51 -7.64 -6.03
N HIS A 71 8.74 -7.31 -6.42
CA HIS A 71 8.98 -6.27 -7.43
C HIS A 71 8.40 -6.66 -8.79
N ILE A 72 8.61 -7.90 -9.25
CA ILE A 72 8.05 -8.39 -10.51
C ILE A 72 6.52 -8.31 -10.48
N LEU A 73 5.87 -8.84 -9.44
CA LEU A 73 4.41 -8.82 -9.32
C LEU A 73 3.83 -7.40 -9.22
N ASN A 74 4.50 -6.50 -8.50
CA ASN A 74 4.06 -5.10 -8.39
C ASN A 74 4.19 -4.36 -9.71
N LEU A 75 5.30 -4.54 -10.43
CA LEU A 75 5.53 -3.90 -11.74
C LEU A 75 4.59 -4.46 -12.80
N SER A 76 4.37 -5.77 -12.86
CA SER A 76 3.39 -6.40 -13.74
C SER A 76 1.98 -5.81 -13.51
N ARG A 77 1.54 -5.75 -12.24
CA ARG A 77 0.26 -5.14 -11.90
C ARG A 77 0.18 -3.67 -12.29
N TYR A 78 1.27 -2.90 -12.08
CA TYR A 78 1.32 -1.48 -12.43
C TYR A 78 1.29 -1.27 -13.94
N ALA A 79 2.10 -2.03 -14.68
CA ALA A 79 2.11 -2.02 -16.15
C ALA A 79 0.73 -2.36 -16.73
N GLY A 80 0.01 -3.31 -16.13
CA GLY A 80 -1.36 -3.66 -16.50
C GLY A 80 -2.39 -2.53 -16.36
N SER A 81 -2.06 -1.40 -15.73
CA SER A 81 -2.91 -0.20 -15.73
C SER A 81 -2.73 0.69 -16.97
N PHE A 82 -1.79 0.36 -17.83
CA PHE A 82 -1.57 1.05 -19.09
C PHE A 82 -2.21 0.27 -20.25
N PRO A 83 -2.66 0.95 -21.28
CA PRO A 83 -3.32 0.30 -22.44
C PRO A 83 -2.43 -0.72 -23.16
N TRP A 84 -1.12 -0.47 -23.17
CA TRP A 84 -0.10 -1.34 -23.79
C TRP A 84 1.02 -1.62 -22.79
N PRO A 85 0.85 -2.60 -21.90
CA PRO A 85 1.79 -2.87 -20.82
C PRO A 85 3.21 -3.20 -21.27
N ALA A 86 3.34 -3.99 -22.34
CA ALA A 86 4.63 -4.41 -22.86
C ALA A 86 5.43 -3.23 -23.41
N GLU A 87 4.80 -2.37 -24.20
CA GLU A 87 5.43 -1.17 -24.75
C GLU A 87 5.82 -0.19 -23.66
N TRP A 88 4.94 0.01 -22.68
CA TRP A 88 5.25 0.83 -21.52
C TRP A 88 6.50 0.32 -20.78
N LEU A 89 6.63 -0.99 -20.56
CA LEU A 89 7.80 -1.60 -19.94
C LEU A 89 9.06 -1.43 -20.80
N GLU A 90 8.94 -1.58 -22.13
CA GLU A 90 10.07 -1.38 -23.04
C GLU A 90 10.59 0.06 -23.03
N GLU A 91 9.69 1.05 -23.03
CA GLU A 91 10.06 2.46 -22.90
C GLU A 91 10.81 2.72 -21.59
N ARG A 92 10.34 2.15 -20.48
CA ARG A 92 10.97 2.35 -19.15
C ARG A 92 12.39 1.79 -19.06
N LYS A 93 12.80 0.86 -19.92
CA LYS A 93 14.19 0.39 -20.00
C LYS A 93 15.20 1.52 -20.32
N ASN A 94 14.72 2.59 -20.93
CA ASN A 94 15.55 3.72 -21.36
C ASN A 94 15.48 4.94 -20.43
N ASP A 95 14.56 5.00 -19.48
CA ASP A 95 14.38 6.13 -18.57
C ASP A 95 15.62 6.43 -17.71
N TYR A 96 16.41 5.41 -17.42
CA TYR A 96 17.64 5.51 -16.65
C TYR A 96 18.88 5.67 -17.55
N ALA A 97 18.68 6.10 -18.78
CA ALA A 97 19.74 6.24 -19.77
C ALA A 97 20.48 7.59 -19.72
N ALA A 98 20.25 8.42 -18.68
CA ALA A 98 21.01 9.67 -18.53
C ALA A 98 22.51 9.37 -18.57
N GLY A 99 23.11 9.64 -19.73
CA GLY A 99 24.52 9.33 -20.00
C GLY A 99 25.46 10.25 -19.23
N ASP A 100 25.00 11.46 -18.87
CA ASP A 100 25.78 12.48 -18.17
C ASP A 100 24.86 13.42 -17.37
N LEU A 101 25.47 14.39 -16.71
CA LEU A 101 24.72 15.36 -15.89
C LEU A 101 23.79 16.23 -16.75
N ASP A 102 24.18 16.58 -17.94
CA ASP A 102 23.39 17.43 -18.83
C ASP A 102 22.10 16.72 -19.25
N ALA A 103 22.20 15.44 -19.60
CA ALA A 103 21.05 14.58 -19.88
C ALA A 103 20.12 14.44 -18.67
N LEU A 104 20.64 14.33 -17.44
CA LEU A 104 19.82 14.30 -16.23
C LEU A 104 19.07 15.62 -16.04
N LEU A 105 19.74 16.75 -16.20
CA LEU A 105 19.14 18.07 -15.98
C LEU A 105 18.00 18.37 -16.98
N HIS A 106 18.10 17.86 -18.21
CA HIS A 106 17.09 18.04 -19.26
C HIS A 106 16.03 16.94 -19.29
N SER A 107 16.20 15.87 -18.50
CA SER A 107 15.18 14.81 -18.40
C SER A 107 13.92 15.31 -17.68
N ASP A 108 12.79 14.68 -17.96
CA ASP A 108 11.52 14.93 -17.26
C ASP A 108 11.67 14.81 -15.74
N TYR A 109 12.47 13.85 -15.28
CA TYR A 109 12.76 13.66 -13.86
C TYR A 109 13.55 14.85 -13.27
N GLY A 110 14.59 15.32 -13.96
CA GLY A 110 15.37 16.46 -13.52
C GLY A 110 14.55 17.74 -13.45
N GLN A 111 13.71 17.99 -14.46
CA GLN A 111 12.77 19.12 -14.50
C GLN A 111 11.73 19.03 -13.38
N TYR A 112 11.10 17.86 -13.21
CA TYR A 112 10.16 17.62 -12.13
C TYR A 112 10.79 17.85 -10.74
N LEU A 113 12.03 17.40 -10.54
CA LEU A 113 12.74 17.60 -9.28
C LEU A 113 13.00 19.09 -9.03
N ALA A 114 13.45 19.84 -10.04
CA ALA A 114 13.68 21.27 -9.94
C ALA A 114 12.38 22.03 -9.59
N GLU A 115 11.27 21.68 -10.22
CA GLU A 115 9.96 22.26 -9.91
C GLU A 115 9.49 21.92 -8.50
N ARG A 116 9.67 20.65 -8.07
CA ARG A 116 9.31 20.24 -6.72
C ARG A 116 10.11 20.99 -5.65
N VAL A 117 11.43 21.15 -5.86
CA VAL A 117 12.29 21.94 -4.98
C VAL A 117 11.81 23.38 -4.91
N SER A 118 11.52 24.01 -6.06
CA SER A 118 10.99 25.39 -6.11
C SER A 118 9.69 25.54 -5.35
N ARG A 119 8.76 24.58 -5.46
CA ARG A 119 7.49 24.59 -4.71
C ARG A 119 7.70 24.48 -3.19
N VAL A 120 8.59 23.60 -2.74
CA VAL A 120 8.92 23.47 -1.31
C VAL A 120 9.53 24.76 -0.78
N LEU A 121 10.43 25.39 -1.53
CA LEU A 121 11.03 26.68 -1.19
C LEU A 121 9.98 27.81 -1.13
N GLN A 122 8.99 27.80 -2.04
CA GLN A 122 7.87 28.74 -2.01
C GLN A 122 7.03 28.59 -0.74
N GLY A 123 6.72 27.36 -0.33
CA GLY A 123 6.02 27.09 0.94
C GLY A 123 6.83 27.52 2.18
N CYS A 124 8.15 27.41 2.12
CA CYS A 124 9.05 27.95 3.16
C CYS A 124 9.00 29.49 3.21
N LEU A 125 8.97 30.12 2.05
CA LEU A 125 8.85 31.58 1.94
C LEU A 125 7.53 32.09 2.53
N GLU A 126 6.40 31.44 2.20
CA GLU A 126 5.10 31.79 2.76
C GLU A 126 5.09 31.75 4.30
N LYS A 127 5.71 30.72 4.88
CA LYS A 127 5.89 30.63 6.34
C LYS A 127 6.74 31.76 6.91
N LEU A 128 7.82 32.16 6.24
CA LEU A 128 8.63 33.32 6.70
C LEU A 128 7.87 34.65 6.57
N VAL A 129 7.02 34.80 5.55
CA VAL A 129 6.11 35.96 5.43
C VAL A 129 5.12 35.99 6.60
N GLU A 130 4.63 34.85 7.06
CA GLU A 130 3.80 34.77 8.27
C GLU A 130 4.58 35.20 9.51
N VAL A 131 5.83 34.75 9.68
CA VAL A 131 6.71 35.23 10.77
C VAL A 131 6.91 36.73 10.69
N LYS A 132 7.12 37.30 9.51
CA LYS A 132 7.26 38.75 9.32
C LYS A 132 6.02 39.50 9.78
N LYS A 133 4.82 39.05 9.37
CA LYS A 133 3.54 39.61 9.84
C LYS A 133 3.41 39.56 11.35
N LEU A 134 3.81 38.48 12.01
CA LEU A 134 3.84 38.37 13.46
C LEU A 134 4.78 39.41 14.10
N CYS A 135 5.91 39.69 13.48
CA CYS A 135 6.89 40.69 13.96
C CYS A 135 6.37 42.11 13.83
N GLU A 136 5.46 42.42 12.92
CA GLU A 136 4.87 43.73 12.67
C GLU A 136 3.72 44.06 13.61
N LEU A 137 3.21 43.07 14.38
CA LEU A 137 2.17 43.32 15.37
C LEU A 137 2.68 44.18 16.54
N PRO A 138 1.84 45.02 17.18
CA PRO A 138 2.25 45.93 18.29
C PRO A 138 2.96 45.21 19.46
N ASP A 139 2.53 43.96 19.74
CA ASP A 139 3.07 43.06 20.76
C ASP A 139 3.87 41.88 20.15
N GLY A 140 4.24 41.99 18.88
CA GLY A 140 5.00 41.00 18.15
C GLY A 140 6.51 41.05 18.43
N PRO A 141 7.24 39.99 18.08
CA PRO A 141 8.70 39.90 18.26
C PRO A 141 9.47 40.74 17.24
N TYR A 142 9.30 42.05 17.24
CA TYR A 142 9.90 43.00 16.30
C TYR A 142 11.41 42.81 16.11
N MET A 143 12.12 42.34 17.16
CA MET A 143 13.55 42.09 17.12
C MET A 143 13.97 40.96 16.17
N TYR A 144 13.03 40.21 15.60
CA TYR A 144 13.28 39.17 14.59
C TYR A 144 13.03 39.67 13.16
N GLY A 145 12.38 40.83 12.97
CA GLY A 145 11.89 41.33 11.68
C GLY A 145 13.00 41.45 10.63
N GLU A 146 14.09 42.17 10.93
CA GLU A 146 15.21 42.40 10.03
C GLU A 146 15.87 41.09 9.58
N LEU A 147 16.06 40.14 10.52
CA LEU A 147 16.63 38.84 10.21
C LEU A 147 15.69 38.00 9.34
N THR A 148 14.41 38.01 9.66
CA THR A 148 13.39 37.26 8.88
C THR A 148 13.26 37.82 7.47
N GLU A 149 13.40 39.13 7.27
CA GLU A 149 13.40 39.76 5.96
C GLU A 149 14.59 39.30 5.11
N ALA A 150 15.81 39.33 5.67
CA ALA A 150 17.01 38.85 4.97
C ALA A 150 16.91 37.35 4.60
N GLU A 151 16.36 36.53 5.49
CA GLU A 151 16.11 35.10 5.24
C GLU A 151 15.03 34.89 4.15
N SER A 152 13.98 35.71 4.14
CA SER A 152 12.93 35.68 3.11
C SER A 152 13.49 36.05 1.73
N GLU A 153 14.29 37.12 1.64
CA GLU A 153 14.94 37.50 0.38
C GLU A 153 15.89 36.40 -0.16
N GLN A 154 16.57 35.70 0.74
CA GLN A 154 17.43 34.58 0.33
C GLN A 154 16.60 33.44 -0.25
N LEU A 155 15.49 33.05 0.39
CA LEU A 155 14.61 31.99 -0.08
C LEU A 155 13.85 32.39 -1.36
N GLU A 156 13.46 33.65 -1.50
CA GLU A 156 12.77 34.16 -2.71
C GLU A 156 13.66 33.97 -3.95
N ARG A 157 14.94 34.34 -3.84
CA ARG A 157 15.90 34.13 -4.94
C ARG A 157 16.10 32.65 -5.28
N LEU A 158 16.06 31.77 -4.28
CA LEU A 158 16.17 30.33 -4.50
C LEU A 158 14.90 29.73 -5.09
N ALA A 159 13.72 30.17 -4.63
CA ALA A 159 12.44 29.69 -5.14
C ALA A 159 12.20 30.09 -6.61
N ALA A 160 12.75 31.25 -7.02
CA ALA A 160 12.72 31.69 -8.41
C ALA A 160 13.67 30.91 -9.33
N CYS A 161 14.65 30.19 -8.77
CA CYS A 161 15.61 29.38 -9.52
C CYS A 161 14.99 28.09 -9.97
N LYS A 162 14.93 27.84 -11.28
CA LYS A 162 14.41 26.60 -11.89
C LYS A 162 15.50 25.64 -12.35
N ASP A 163 16.75 26.00 -12.18
CA ASP A 163 17.91 25.17 -12.54
C ASP A 163 18.28 24.24 -11.39
N LEU A 164 18.13 22.95 -11.59
CA LEU A 164 18.42 21.92 -10.58
C LEU A 164 19.87 21.95 -10.11
N LYS A 165 20.83 22.23 -11.00
CA LYS A 165 22.26 22.32 -10.68
C LYS A 165 22.53 23.50 -9.75
N GLU A 166 21.89 24.63 -10.03
CA GLU A 166 22.01 25.83 -9.20
C GLU A 166 21.32 25.61 -7.83
N GLN A 167 20.15 24.96 -7.81
CA GLN A 167 19.46 24.56 -6.58
C GLN A 167 20.33 23.62 -5.74
N ALA A 168 20.93 22.59 -6.33
CA ALA A 168 21.82 21.64 -5.66
C ALA A 168 23.03 22.31 -5.01
N ALA A 169 23.56 23.38 -5.62
CA ALA A 169 24.69 24.15 -5.07
C ALA A 169 24.23 25.09 -3.94
N LYS A 170 23.07 25.73 -4.07
CA LYS A 170 22.64 26.83 -3.19
C LYS A 170 21.76 26.41 -2.02
N VAL A 171 20.88 25.40 -2.18
CA VAL A 171 19.98 24.97 -1.10
C VAL A 171 20.73 24.46 0.13
N PRO A 172 21.76 23.60 0.01
CA PRO A 172 22.57 23.19 1.17
C PRO A 172 23.37 24.33 1.81
N ALA A 173 23.63 25.40 1.06
CA ALA A 173 24.39 26.56 1.54
C ALA A 173 23.54 27.60 2.28
N VAL A 174 22.21 27.41 2.38
CA VAL A 174 21.33 28.31 3.11
C VAL A 174 21.69 28.30 4.58
N THR A 175 21.91 29.47 5.12
CA THR A 175 22.23 29.64 6.56
C THR A 175 21.22 30.54 7.23
N PHE A 176 20.81 30.15 8.41
CA PHE A 176 19.90 30.92 9.25
C PHE A 176 20.67 31.63 10.37
N GLY A 177 20.46 32.92 10.47
CA GLY A 177 21.08 33.73 11.51
C GLY A 177 20.61 33.36 12.92
N ARG A 178 21.33 33.83 13.92
CA ARG A 178 20.94 33.65 15.33
C ARG A 178 19.87 34.68 15.70
N LEU A 179 18.72 34.21 16.22
CA LEU A 179 17.67 35.06 16.73
C LEU A 179 18.17 35.91 17.91
N SER A 180 17.69 37.14 17.99
CA SER A 180 18.02 38.07 19.09
C SER A 180 17.59 37.48 20.43
N SER A 181 18.48 37.51 21.42
CA SER A 181 18.20 37.14 22.80
C SER A 181 17.58 38.26 23.63
N LYS A 182 17.34 39.43 23.03
CA LYS A 182 16.74 40.59 23.71
C LYS A 182 15.40 40.20 24.33
N LYS A 183 15.26 40.46 25.61
CA LYS A 183 13.99 40.36 26.35
C LYS A 183 13.34 41.74 26.36
N ASP A 184 12.07 41.79 25.99
CA ASP A 184 11.26 42.99 25.97
C ASP A 184 9.88 42.63 26.51
N GLU A 185 9.43 43.35 27.56
CA GLU A 185 8.15 43.08 28.25
C GLU A 185 6.94 43.46 27.39
N SER A 186 7.12 44.26 26.34
CA SER A 186 6.07 44.62 25.39
C SER A 186 5.74 43.48 24.40
N VAL A 187 6.58 42.44 24.31
CA VAL A 187 6.42 41.34 23.40
C VAL A 187 5.68 40.17 24.04
N ASP A 188 4.57 39.75 23.44
CA ASP A 188 3.83 38.56 23.87
C ASP A 188 4.70 37.30 23.75
N PRO A 189 4.95 36.58 24.87
CA PRO A 189 5.72 35.33 24.85
C PRO A 189 5.15 34.26 23.90
N ALA A 190 3.83 34.15 23.74
CA ALA A 190 3.18 33.20 22.88
C ALA A 190 3.48 33.48 21.39
N LYS A 191 3.39 34.75 20.97
CA LYS A 191 3.74 35.18 19.61
C LYS A 191 5.23 34.99 19.32
N ARG A 192 6.07 35.22 20.31
CA ARG A 192 7.51 34.98 20.20
C ARG A 192 7.83 33.48 19.97
N GLU A 193 7.19 32.61 20.74
CA GLU A 193 7.38 31.16 20.58
C GLU A 193 6.78 30.66 19.27
N LEU A 194 5.64 31.17 18.82
CA LEU A 194 5.02 30.86 17.54
C LEU A 194 5.96 31.24 16.39
N ALA A 195 6.49 32.45 16.38
CA ALA A 195 7.46 32.89 15.35
C ALA A 195 8.71 32.00 15.29
N LYS A 196 9.23 31.59 16.45
CA LYS A 196 10.35 30.62 16.51
C LYS A 196 9.96 29.24 15.97
N SER A 197 8.80 28.74 16.33
CA SER A 197 8.30 27.44 15.90
C SER A 197 8.15 27.39 14.38
N ILE A 198 7.49 28.41 13.78
CA ILE A 198 7.34 28.52 12.33
C ILE A 198 8.71 28.56 11.64
N ARG A 199 9.61 29.43 12.11
CA ARG A 199 10.96 29.54 11.56
C ARG A 199 11.77 28.24 11.69
N ASN A 200 11.64 27.51 12.80
CA ASN A 200 12.30 26.22 12.97
C ASN A 200 11.72 25.18 12.01
N SER A 201 10.41 25.17 11.77
CA SER A 201 9.82 24.29 10.76
C SER A 201 10.37 24.56 9.36
N VAL A 202 10.69 25.81 9.01
CA VAL A 202 11.35 26.14 7.74
C VAL A 202 12.77 25.56 7.69
N LYS A 203 13.53 25.65 8.78
CA LYS A 203 14.88 25.07 8.86
C LYS A 203 14.85 23.55 8.70
N ASP A 204 13.91 22.90 9.39
CA ASP A 204 13.74 21.46 9.34
C ASP A 204 13.35 21.03 7.92
N THR A 205 12.42 21.74 7.27
CA THR A 205 12.04 21.49 5.86
C THR A 205 13.23 21.63 4.90
N LEU A 206 14.11 22.64 5.08
CA LEU A 206 15.29 22.78 4.24
C LEU A 206 16.38 21.75 4.52
N ALA A 207 16.49 21.31 5.77
CA ALA A 207 17.39 20.22 6.13
C ALA A 207 16.92 18.90 5.49
N ASP A 208 15.62 18.61 5.57
CA ASP A 208 15.00 17.44 4.94
C ASP A 208 15.17 17.48 3.41
N LEU A 209 14.97 18.64 2.79
CA LEU A 209 15.16 18.83 1.35
C LEU A 209 16.61 18.56 0.94
N THR A 210 17.57 19.04 1.75
CA THR A 210 18.99 18.80 1.52
C THR A 210 19.34 17.32 1.68
N GLU A 211 18.87 16.68 2.76
CA GLU A 211 19.13 15.26 3.03
C GLU A 211 18.53 14.35 1.94
N GLN A 212 17.31 14.66 1.47
CA GLN A 212 16.62 13.88 0.48
C GLN A 212 17.20 13.99 -0.94
N TYR A 213 17.54 15.21 -1.38
CA TYR A 213 17.83 15.46 -2.80
C TYR A 213 19.25 15.93 -3.07
N PHE A 214 19.93 16.56 -2.13
CA PHE A 214 21.22 17.22 -2.35
C PHE A 214 22.34 16.74 -1.43
N LYS A 215 22.11 15.70 -0.65
CA LYS A 215 23.17 15.05 0.13
C LYS A 215 24.22 14.41 -0.77
N THR A 216 23.76 13.83 -1.87
CA THR A 216 24.63 13.21 -2.88
C THR A 216 24.84 14.21 -4.02
N PRO A 217 26.11 14.51 -4.42
CA PRO A 217 26.37 15.34 -5.60
C PRO A 217 25.69 14.78 -6.85
N LEU A 218 25.17 15.64 -7.72
CA LEU A 218 24.41 15.22 -8.91
C LEU A 218 25.25 14.35 -9.87
N GLU A 219 26.55 14.59 -9.96
CA GLU A 219 27.47 13.78 -10.74
C GLU A 219 27.52 12.33 -10.23
N LEU A 220 27.54 12.17 -8.91
CA LEU A 220 27.52 10.83 -8.30
C LEU A 220 26.16 10.17 -8.46
N VAL A 221 25.06 10.93 -8.47
CA VAL A 221 23.71 10.41 -8.77
C VAL A 221 23.68 9.84 -10.19
N VAL A 222 24.28 10.52 -11.17
CA VAL A 222 24.42 10.01 -12.55
C VAL A 222 25.20 8.70 -12.59
N GLU A 223 26.35 8.64 -11.90
CA GLU A 223 27.16 7.40 -11.85
C GLU A 223 26.42 6.25 -11.18
N GLN A 224 25.70 6.51 -10.10
CA GLN A 224 24.83 5.52 -9.45
C GLN A 224 23.70 5.08 -10.39
N GLY A 225 23.08 6.01 -11.12
CA GLY A 225 22.06 5.70 -12.14
C GLY A 225 22.60 4.77 -13.23
N LYS A 226 23.83 4.99 -13.71
CA LYS A 226 24.48 4.08 -14.66
C LYS A 226 24.68 2.67 -14.08
N ALA A 227 25.08 2.57 -12.81
CA ALA A 227 25.27 1.29 -12.14
C ALA A 227 23.95 0.52 -11.94
N CYS A 228 22.82 1.24 -11.75
CA CYS A 228 21.50 0.65 -11.62
C CYS A 228 20.91 0.15 -12.95
N ARG A 229 21.40 0.64 -14.08
CA ARG A 229 20.80 0.44 -15.40
C ARG A 229 20.62 -1.03 -15.76
N GLU A 230 21.67 -1.82 -15.68
CA GLU A 230 21.61 -3.24 -16.08
C GLU A 230 20.73 -4.08 -15.14
N PRO A 231 20.81 -3.96 -13.80
CA PRO A 231 19.85 -4.61 -12.92
C PRO A 231 18.40 -4.24 -13.18
N LEU A 232 18.10 -2.95 -13.45
CA LEU A 232 16.75 -2.49 -13.77
C LEU A 232 16.25 -3.03 -15.10
N ARG A 233 17.09 -3.01 -16.15
CA ARG A 233 16.74 -3.62 -17.45
C ARG A 233 16.42 -5.11 -17.31
N MET A 234 17.22 -5.84 -16.53
CA MET A 234 16.96 -7.24 -16.26
C MET A 234 15.65 -7.46 -15.52
N LEU A 235 15.35 -6.62 -14.51
CA LEU A 235 14.07 -6.66 -13.81
C LEU A 235 12.88 -6.44 -14.77
N LEU A 236 12.97 -5.45 -15.67
CA LEU A 236 11.92 -5.17 -16.65
C LEU A 236 11.77 -6.32 -17.66
N ASN A 237 12.88 -6.94 -18.08
CA ASN A 237 12.84 -8.15 -18.92
C ASN A 237 12.15 -9.33 -18.21
N LEU A 238 12.40 -9.50 -16.90
CA LEU A 238 11.71 -10.52 -16.11
C LEU A 238 10.20 -10.25 -16.02
N VAL A 239 9.79 -8.99 -15.88
CA VAL A 239 8.36 -8.61 -15.86
C VAL A 239 7.71 -8.92 -17.21
N LEU A 240 8.33 -8.53 -18.33
CA LEU A 240 7.83 -8.82 -19.68
C LEU A 240 7.65 -10.32 -19.93
N GLU A 241 8.64 -11.11 -19.56
CA GLU A 241 8.56 -12.56 -19.72
C GLU A 241 7.56 -13.20 -18.76
N PHE A 242 7.45 -12.68 -17.53
CA PHE A 242 6.43 -13.11 -16.57
C PHE A 242 5.02 -12.88 -17.12
N ASP A 243 4.73 -11.69 -17.64
CA ASP A 243 3.42 -11.35 -18.20
C ASP A 243 3.10 -12.22 -19.42
N ARG A 244 4.08 -12.46 -20.29
CA ARG A 244 3.94 -13.34 -21.45
C ARG A 244 3.61 -14.79 -21.03
N ARG A 245 4.35 -15.34 -20.04
CA ARG A 245 4.11 -16.69 -19.52
C ARG A 245 2.79 -16.80 -18.78
N LEU A 246 2.44 -15.80 -17.98
CA LEU A 246 1.18 -15.76 -17.26
C LEU A 246 -0.01 -15.76 -18.22
N LEU A 247 0.03 -14.95 -19.28
CA LEU A 247 -1.00 -14.92 -20.31
C LEU A 247 -1.14 -16.30 -20.99
N ALA A 248 -0.02 -16.93 -21.36
CA ALA A 248 -0.03 -18.26 -21.96
C ALA A 248 -0.62 -19.31 -21.01
N ALA A 249 -0.26 -19.29 -19.73
CA ALA A 249 -0.78 -20.21 -18.72
C ALA A 249 -2.29 -19.99 -18.45
N LYS A 250 -2.76 -18.74 -18.46
CA LYS A 250 -4.19 -18.42 -18.40
C LYS A 250 -4.94 -18.96 -19.62
N GLN A 251 -4.40 -18.79 -20.83
CA GLN A 251 -5.00 -19.30 -22.06
C GLN A 251 -5.09 -20.82 -22.09
N GLU A 252 -4.04 -21.52 -21.67
CA GLU A 252 -4.02 -22.99 -21.56
C GLU A 252 -5.08 -23.52 -20.60
N ARG A 253 -5.30 -22.79 -19.48
CA ARG A 253 -6.30 -23.16 -18.46
C ARG A 253 -7.68 -22.56 -18.74
N HIS A 254 -7.87 -21.81 -19.84
CA HIS A 254 -9.12 -21.09 -20.17
C HIS A 254 -9.58 -20.14 -19.05
N LEU A 255 -8.63 -19.46 -18.40
CA LEU A 255 -8.87 -18.49 -17.34
C LEU A 255 -8.72 -17.08 -17.86
N ILE A 256 -9.56 -16.17 -17.37
CA ILE A 256 -9.45 -14.71 -17.56
C ILE A 256 -9.72 -14.00 -16.25
N ASP A 257 -9.02 -12.91 -15.99
CA ASP A 257 -9.31 -11.96 -14.90
C ASP A 257 -9.88 -10.63 -15.44
N PHE A 258 -10.15 -9.70 -14.54
CA PHE A 258 -10.72 -8.40 -14.92
C PHE A 258 -9.78 -7.57 -15.80
N SER A 259 -8.48 -7.61 -15.54
CA SER A 259 -7.48 -6.91 -16.35
C SER A 259 -7.42 -7.47 -17.77
N ASP A 260 -7.49 -8.79 -17.91
CA ASP A 260 -7.55 -9.43 -19.23
C ASP A 260 -8.78 -8.96 -20.03
N MET A 261 -9.94 -8.84 -19.37
CA MET A 261 -11.17 -8.38 -20.02
C MET A 261 -11.02 -6.96 -20.56
N GLU A 262 -10.44 -6.05 -19.76
CA GLU A 262 -10.19 -4.67 -20.19
C GLU A 262 -9.23 -4.62 -21.39
N HIS A 263 -8.12 -5.37 -21.36
CA HIS A 263 -7.15 -5.41 -22.46
C HIS A 263 -7.68 -6.11 -23.72
N TYR A 264 -8.47 -7.16 -23.59
CA TYR A 264 -9.13 -7.77 -24.76
C TYR A 264 -10.17 -6.82 -25.36
N ALA A 265 -10.90 -6.07 -24.54
CA ALA A 265 -11.80 -5.06 -25.05
C ALA A 265 -11.06 -3.95 -25.83
N LEU A 266 -9.88 -3.50 -25.31
CA LEU A 266 -9.02 -2.56 -26.03
C LEU A 266 -8.59 -3.13 -27.39
N GLN A 267 -8.15 -4.39 -27.46
CA GLN A 267 -7.73 -5.03 -28.70
C GLN A 267 -8.87 -5.16 -29.73
N ILE A 268 -10.11 -5.32 -29.26
CA ILE A 268 -11.30 -5.37 -30.12
C ILE A 268 -11.67 -3.98 -30.62
N LEU A 269 -11.58 -2.96 -29.74
CA LEU A 269 -12.09 -1.61 -30.03
C LEU A 269 -11.06 -0.70 -30.71
N LEU A 270 -9.76 -0.96 -30.55
CA LEU A 270 -8.69 -0.11 -31.06
C LEU A 270 -7.76 -0.89 -31.99
N LYS A 271 -7.42 -0.28 -33.12
CA LYS A 271 -6.39 -0.75 -34.06
C LYS A 271 -5.15 0.13 -33.90
N ARG A 272 -3.97 -0.46 -34.08
CA ARG A 272 -2.70 0.24 -34.10
C ARG A 272 -2.18 0.26 -35.53
N GLU A 273 -2.09 1.43 -36.10
CA GLU A 273 -1.56 1.63 -37.44
C GLU A 273 -0.15 2.19 -37.36
N LYS A 274 0.81 1.57 -38.07
CA LYS A 274 2.17 2.09 -38.13
C LYS A 274 2.18 3.39 -38.91
N VAL A 275 2.77 4.42 -38.32
CA VAL A 275 3.02 5.69 -39.03
C VAL A 275 4.27 5.53 -39.87
N GLU A 276 4.17 5.62 -41.21
CA GLU A 276 5.35 5.72 -42.07
C GLU A 276 5.99 7.08 -41.84
N GLU A 277 7.29 7.10 -41.49
CA GLU A 277 8.03 8.32 -41.20
C GLU A 277 8.07 9.27 -42.42
N THR A 278 7.36 10.35 -42.34
CA THR A 278 7.66 11.56 -43.12
C THR A 278 8.30 12.57 -42.16
N GLY A 279 9.63 12.56 -42.14
CA GLY A 279 10.53 13.58 -41.66
C GLY A 279 10.16 14.41 -40.42
N ASP A 280 10.97 14.27 -39.36
CA ASP A 280 11.23 15.27 -38.33
C ASP A 280 10.16 15.45 -37.22
N ALA A 281 9.94 14.41 -36.42
CA ALA A 281 9.39 14.56 -35.07
C ALA A 281 9.78 13.35 -34.22
N GLY A 282 10.42 13.59 -33.08
CA GLY A 282 10.91 12.73 -32.01
C GLY A 282 10.54 11.24 -32.06
N THR A 283 11.49 10.41 -32.40
CA THR A 283 11.45 8.95 -32.38
C THR A 283 11.40 8.44 -30.95
N ASP A 284 10.50 7.47 -30.68
CA ASP A 284 10.62 6.60 -29.50
C ASP A 284 11.85 5.67 -29.63
N SER A 285 12.16 5.00 -28.54
CA SER A 285 13.35 4.13 -28.44
C SER A 285 13.29 2.88 -29.35
N THR A 286 12.15 2.57 -29.97
CA THR A 286 11.97 1.47 -30.92
C THR A 286 11.93 1.95 -32.37
N GLY A 287 11.85 3.26 -32.63
CA GLY A 287 11.80 3.84 -33.98
C GLY A 287 10.48 3.65 -34.71
N VAL A 288 9.44 3.16 -34.04
CA VAL A 288 8.12 2.91 -34.66
C VAL A 288 7.06 3.70 -33.90
N LYS A 289 6.42 4.66 -34.55
CA LYS A 289 5.26 5.39 -34.03
C LYS A 289 3.98 4.72 -34.50
N TYR A 290 3.03 4.57 -33.60
CA TYR A 290 1.71 4.03 -33.92
C TYR A 290 0.63 5.08 -33.70
N ASP A 291 -0.26 5.23 -34.68
CA ASP A 291 -1.53 5.91 -34.48
C ASP A 291 -2.56 4.90 -33.94
N ILE A 292 -3.30 5.33 -32.93
CA ILE A 292 -4.36 4.54 -32.31
C ILE A 292 -5.66 4.99 -32.93
N VAL A 293 -6.27 4.09 -33.69
CA VAL A 293 -7.52 4.36 -34.42
C VAL A 293 -8.63 3.42 -33.97
N PRO A 294 -9.89 3.88 -33.94
CA PRO A 294 -11.01 3.01 -33.61
C PRO A 294 -11.16 1.90 -34.65
N SER A 295 -11.51 0.72 -34.18
CA SER A 295 -11.86 -0.42 -35.05
C SER A 295 -13.27 -0.24 -35.62
N ASP A 296 -13.64 -1.09 -36.60
CA ASP A 296 -15.00 -1.10 -37.15
C ASP A 296 -16.05 -1.38 -36.06
N VAL A 297 -15.71 -2.25 -35.09
CA VAL A 297 -16.56 -2.53 -33.92
C VAL A 297 -16.74 -1.30 -33.04
N ALA A 298 -15.67 -0.52 -32.79
CA ALA A 298 -15.78 0.74 -32.05
C ALA A 298 -16.67 1.75 -32.79
N LEU A 299 -16.54 1.84 -34.11
CA LEU A 299 -17.38 2.72 -34.94
C LEU A 299 -18.86 2.31 -34.89
N GLU A 300 -19.17 1.00 -34.87
CA GLU A 300 -20.53 0.50 -34.66
C GLU A 300 -21.07 0.94 -33.30
N TYR A 301 -20.28 0.82 -32.23
CA TYR A 301 -20.69 1.29 -30.90
C TYR A 301 -20.87 2.81 -30.84
N ARG A 302 -20.05 3.62 -31.52
CA ARG A 302 -20.24 5.07 -31.62
C ARG A 302 -21.59 5.46 -32.23
N GLN A 303 -22.05 4.67 -33.20
CA GLN A 303 -23.37 4.88 -33.82
C GLN A 303 -24.51 4.36 -32.93
N TYR A 304 -24.24 3.32 -32.12
CA TYR A 304 -25.24 2.72 -31.28
C TYR A 304 -25.49 3.50 -29.99
N PHE A 305 -24.44 3.98 -29.32
CA PHE A 305 -24.57 4.72 -28.07
C PHE A 305 -24.86 6.19 -28.33
N GLN A 306 -26.07 6.63 -27.99
CA GLN A 306 -26.45 8.04 -28.04
C GLN A 306 -25.82 8.83 -26.90
N GLU A 307 -25.76 8.23 -25.70
CA GLU A 307 -25.16 8.80 -24.50
C GLU A 307 -24.39 7.73 -23.72
N ILE A 308 -23.28 8.12 -23.13
CA ILE A 308 -22.43 7.29 -22.29
C ILE A 308 -22.38 7.94 -20.90
N LEU A 309 -23.00 7.30 -19.91
CA LEU A 309 -23.11 7.83 -18.55
C LEU A 309 -22.12 7.11 -17.64
N ILE A 310 -21.24 7.85 -16.98
CA ILE A 310 -20.14 7.34 -16.18
C ILE A 310 -20.25 7.91 -14.77
N ASP A 311 -20.38 7.04 -13.78
CA ASP A 311 -20.38 7.41 -12.37
C ASP A 311 -19.00 7.17 -11.75
N GLU A 312 -18.67 7.92 -10.66
CA GLU A 312 -17.40 7.85 -9.95
C GLU A 312 -16.15 7.94 -10.88
N TYR A 313 -16.23 8.84 -11.86
CA TYR A 313 -15.21 8.95 -12.91
C TYR A 313 -13.79 9.24 -12.38
N GLN A 314 -13.64 9.83 -11.16
CA GLN A 314 -12.36 10.04 -10.51
C GLN A 314 -11.62 8.73 -10.18
N ASP A 315 -12.32 7.60 -10.17
CA ASP A 315 -11.74 6.27 -9.89
C ASP A 315 -11.39 5.49 -11.16
N SER A 316 -11.56 6.10 -12.34
CA SER A 316 -11.22 5.50 -13.64
C SER A 316 -9.71 5.38 -13.82
N ASN A 317 -9.28 4.31 -14.49
CA ASN A 317 -7.90 4.11 -14.92
C ASN A 317 -7.70 4.49 -16.39
N LEU A 318 -6.45 4.47 -16.87
CA LEU A 318 -6.13 4.86 -18.23
C LEU A 318 -6.71 3.89 -19.28
N VAL A 319 -6.76 2.58 -18.97
CA VAL A 319 -7.35 1.56 -19.86
C VAL A 319 -8.82 1.86 -20.10
N GLN A 320 -9.56 2.15 -19.01
CA GLN A 320 -10.98 2.50 -19.07
C GLN A 320 -11.22 3.80 -19.86
N GLU A 321 -10.37 4.82 -19.69
CA GLU A 321 -10.46 6.05 -20.48
C GLU A 321 -10.29 5.78 -21.98
N TYR A 322 -9.33 4.93 -22.38
CA TYR A 322 -9.18 4.54 -23.78
C TYR A 322 -10.38 3.76 -24.32
N LEU A 323 -10.96 2.85 -23.53
CA LEU A 323 -12.19 2.13 -23.90
C LEU A 323 -13.35 3.09 -24.12
N LEU A 324 -13.57 4.03 -23.20
CA LEU A 324 -14.62 5.02 -23.29
C LEU A 324 -14.43 5.96 -24.49
N SER A 325 -13.20 6.41 -24.72
CA SER A 325 -12.86 7.24 -25.88
C SER A 325 -13.04 6.51 -27.21
N ALA A 326 -12.75 5.19 -27.25
CA ALA A 326 -12.93 4.39 -28.46
C ALA A 326 -14.39 4.34 -28.93
N ILE A 327 -15.35 4.27 -27.98
CA ILE A 327 -16.78 4.14 -28.27
C ILE A 327 -17.54 5.48 -28.22
N SER A 328 -16.86 6.57 -27.86
CA SER A 328 -17.42 7.92 -27.82
C SER A 328 -17.35 8.59 -29.19
N GLY A 329 -18.32 9.44 -29.53
CA GLY A 329 -18.33 10.25 -30.73
C GLY A 329 -17.50 11.55 -30.64
N GLU A 330 -16.77 11.78 -29.56
CA GLU A 330 -16.04 13.05 -29.33
C GLU A 330 -15.05 13.40 -30.45
N ALA A 331 -14.33 12.39 -30.98
CA ALA A 331 -13.40 12.60 -32.10
C ALA A 331 -14.09 13.10 -33.38
N GLU A 332 -15.39 12.90 -33.51
CA GLU A 332 -16.24 13.31 -34.63
C GLU A 332 -17.06 14.57 -34.32
N GLY A 333 -16.81 15.19 -33.14
CA GLY A 333 -17.53 16.36 -32.66
C GLY A 333 -18.91 16.07 -32.06
N HIS A 334 -19.19 14.79 -31.76
CA HIS A 334 -20.40 14.38 -31.05
C HIS A 334 -20.07 14.10 -29.59
N TYR A 335 -20.29 15.09 -28.74
CA TYR A 335 -19.94 15.04 -27.31
C TYR A 335 -21.05 14.32 -26.53
N ASN A 336 -20.97 12.99 -26.46
CA ASN A 336 -21.99 12.12 -25.88
C ASN A 336 -21.58 11.48 -24.54
N ARG A 337 -20.51 11.96 -23.87
CA ARG A 337 -20.11 11.48 -22.54
C ARG A 337 -20.64 12.39 -21.44
N PHE A 338 -21.30 11.79 -20.46
CA PHE A 338 -21.74 12.44 -19.23
C PHE A 338 -21.01 11.78 -18.06
N MET A 339 -20.10 12.50 -17.42
CA MET A 339 -19.24 12.00 -16.37
C MET A 339 -19.60 12.66 -15.04
N VAL A 340 -19.81 11.85 -14.00
CA VAL A 340 -20.05 12.32 -12.63
C VAL A 340 -18.92 11.83 -11.75
N GLY A 341 -18.44 12.70 -10.86
CA GLY A 341 -17.37 12.34 -9.93
C GLY A 341 -17.04 13.46 -8.95
N ASP A 342 -16.21 13.15 -8.00
CA ASP A 342 -15.68 14.09 -7.03
C ASP A 342 -14.22 13.75 -6.73
N VAL A 343 -13.28 14.55 -7.21
CA VAL A 343 -11.83 14.35 -6.98
C VAL A 343 -11.49 14.24 -5.49
N LYS A 344 -12.22 14.95 -4.61
CA LYS A 344 -12.03 14.88 -3.16
C LYS A 344 -12.31 13.48 -2.59
N GLN A 345 -13.06 12.64 -3.33
CA GLN A 345 -13.41 11.27 -2.96
C GLN A 345 -12.55 10.22 -3.66
N SER A 346 -11.51 10.62 -4.40
CA SER A 346 -10.57 9.68 -5.03
C SER A 346 -9.71 8.97 -3.97
N ILE A 347 -10.15 7.79 -3.56
CA ILE A 347 -9.48 6.97 -2.55
C ILE A 347 -8.92 5.65 -3.11
N TYR A 348 -9.11 5.39 -4.42
CA TYR A 348 -8.72 4.15 -5.08
C TYR A 348 -7.39 4.22 -5.86
N LYS A 349 -6.52 5.19 -5.55
CA LYS A 349 -5.20 5.29 -6.19
C LYS A 349 -4.35 4.01 -6.01
N PHE A 350 -4.54 3.26 -4.91
CA PHE A 350 -3.91 1.95 -4.71
C PHE A 350 -4.43 0.86 -5.66
N ARG A 351 -5.58 1.09 -6.33
CA ARG A 351 -6.12 0.28 -7.44
C ARG A 351 -5.76 0.84 -8.81
N LEU A 352 -4.79 1.76 -8.86
CA LEU A 352 -4.28 2.39 -10.06
C LEU A 352 -5.30 3.33 -10.76
N ALA A 353 -6.29 3.82 -10.01
CA ALA A 353 -7.13 4.92 -10.44
C ALA A 353 -6.29 6.17 -10.73
N ARG A 354 -6.68 6.92 -11.76
CA ARG A 354 -6.01 8.15 -12.20
C ARG A 354 -6.93 9.36 -12.08
N PRO A 355 -7.02 9.97 -10.91
CA PRO A 355 -7.83 11.18 -10.71
C PRO A 355 -7.37 12.33 -11.59
N GLU A 356 -6.15 12.29 -12.12
CA GLU A 356 -5.61 13.26 -13.06
C GLU A 356 -6.47 13.36 -14.35
N LEU A 357 -7.09 12.26 -14.79
CA LEU A 357 -8.02 12.25 -15.95
C LEU A 357 -9.27 13.11 -15.69
N PHE A 358 -9.78 13.04 -14.46
CA PHE A 358 -10.90 13.91 -14.07
C PHE A 358 -10.48 15.36 -13.90
N LEU A 359 -9.30 15.59 -13.28
CA LEU A 359 -8.74 16.94 -13.07
C LEU A 359 -8.50 17.67 -14.39
N GLU A 360 -7.97 16.98 -15.40
CA GLU A 360 -7.77 17.56 -16.73
C GLU A 360 -9.09 18.11 -17.30
N LYS A 361 -10.16 17.30 -17.21
CA LYS A 361 -11.49 17.71 -17.65
C LYS A 361 -12.07 18.82 -16.78
N TYR A 362 -11.87 18.74 -15.47
CA TYR A 362 -12.30 19.77 -14.51
C TYR A 362 -11.64 21.12 -14.78
N ASP A 363 -10.36 21.15 -15.14
CA ASP A 363 -9.60 22.37 -15.41
C ASP A 363 -9.87 22.92 -16.84
N THR A 364 -10.22 22.06 -17.81
CA THR A 364 -10.38 22.45 -19.22
C THR A 364 -11.82 22.73 -19.63
N TYR A 365 -12.83 22.06 -19.02
CA TYR A 365 -14.23 22.23 -19.36
C TYR A 365 -14.77 23.55 -18.82
N GLN A 366 -15.65 24.19 -19.61
CA GLN A 366 -16.24 25.49 -19.30
C GLN A 366 -17.63 25.35 -18.65
N GLU A 367 -18.17 26.44 -18.09
CA GLU A 367 -19.53 26.45 -17.52
C GLU A 367 -20.64 26.41 -18.62
N SER A 368 -20.27 26.55 -19.89
CA SER A 368 -21.19 26.48 -21.04
C SER A 368 -20.43 26.04 -22.29
N GLY A 369 -21.15 25.47 -23.26
CA GLY A 369 -20.61 24.95 -24.52
C GLY A 369 -20.69 23.44 -24.60
N ASP A 370 -20.01 22.85 -25.59
CA ASP A 370 -20.04 21.42 -25.87
C ASP A 370 -19.30 20.61 -24.80
N LEU A 371 -18.23 21.16 -24.23
CA LEU A 371 -17.49 20.62 -23.09
C LEU A 371 -17.89 21.39 -21.81
N CYS A 372 -19.02 20.99 -21.25
CA CYS A 372 -19.66 21.72 -20.16
C CYS A 372 -19.35 21.08 -18.80
N ARG A 373 -18.95 21.91 -17.80
CA ARG A 373 -18.78 21.53 -16.41
C ARG A 373 -19.92 22.08 -15.55
N ILE A 374 -20.51 21.23 -14.75
CA ILE A 374 -21.57 21.58 -13.79
C ILE A 374 -21.08 21.23 -12.38
N ASP A 375 -20.89 22.24 -11.53
CA ASP A 375 -20.45 22.06 -10.16
C ASP A 375 -21.65 21.83 -9.22
N LEU A 376 -21.71 20.63 -8.57
CA LEU A 376 -22.75 20.24 -7.64
C LEU A 376 -22.24 20.41 -6.18
N ALA A 377 -22.39 21.62 -5.63
CA ALA A 377 -21.87 21.96 -4.31
C ALA A 377 -22.79 21.54 -3.15
N LYS A 378 -24.07 21.18 -3.41
CA LYS A 378 -25.04 20.87 -2.35
C LYS A 378 -24.96 19.44 -1.86
N ASN A 379 -24.77 19.28 -0.54
CA ASN A 379 -24.82 17.99 0.15
C ASN A 379 -26.21 17.72 0.71
N PHE A 380 -26.91 16.70 0.19
CA PHE A 380 -28.25 16.30 0.61
C PHE A 380 -28.26 15.12 1.59
N ARG A 381 -27.09 14.69 2.07
CA ARG A 381 -26.94 13.52 2.95
C ARG A 381 -26.73 13.92 4.41
N SER A 382 -25.94 14.94 4.66
CA SER A 382 -25.42 15.27 5.97
C SER A 382 -26.11 16.47 6.61
N ARG A 383 -26.09 16.54 7.94
CA ARG A 383 -26.48 17.74 8.70
C ARG A 383 -25.47 18.86 8.50
N VAL A 384 -25.91 20.11 8.71
CA VAL A 384 -25.06 21.31 8.59
C VAL A 384 -23.80 21.20 9.46
N GLN A 385 -23.90 20.71 10.71
CA GLN A 385 -22.77 20.57 11.63
C GLN A 385 -21.66 19.65 11.07
N VAL A 386 -22.05 18.61 10.34
CA VAL A 386 -21.08 17.71 9.70
C VAL A 386 -20.45 18.37 8.48
N VAL A 387 -21.24 19.05 7.66
CA VAL A 387 -20.76 19.79 6.48
C VAL A 387 -19.77 20.89 6.88
N ASP A 388 -20.10 21.68 7.90
CA ASP A 388 -19.24 22.75 8.41
C ASP A 388 -17.91 22.21 8.96
N ALA A 389 -17.95 21.10 9.72
CA ALA A 389 -16.74 20.48 10.24
C ALA A 389 -15.86 19.92 9.12
N VAL A 390 -16.44 19.32 8.07
CA VAL A 390 -15.71 18.85 6.88
C VAL A 390 -15.05 20.03 6.19
N ASN A 391 -15.79 21.12 5.96
CA ASN A 391 -15.25 22.33 5.33
C ASN A 391 -14.11 22.94 6.17
N ASP A 392 -14.27 23.05 7.50
CA ASP A 392 -13.22 23.60 8.39
C ASP A 392 -11.93 22.78 8.32
N VAL A 393 -12.03 21.45 8.36
CA VAL A 393 -10.85 20.58 8.26
C VAL A 393 -10.20 20.69 6.89
N PHE A 394 -10.96 20.51 5.82
CA PHE A 394 -10.38 20.42 4.47
C PHE A 394 -9.90 21.77 3.92
N SER A 395 -10.51 22.89 4.32
CA SER A 395 -9.97 24.21 3.99
C SER A 395 -8.57 24.48 4.56
N ARG A 396 -8.19 23.75 5.63
CA ARG A 396 -6.86 23.88 6.27
C ARG A 396 -5.82 22.91 5.73
N ILE A 397 -6.23 21.74 5.27
CA ILE A 397 -5.28 20.66 4.92
C ILE A 397 -5.26 20.29 3.44
N MET A 398 -6.30 20.62 2.65
CA MET A 398 -6.38 20.26 1.25
C MET A 398 -5.82 21.37 0.36
N SER A 399 -4.87 21.01 -0.47
CA SER A 399 -4.26 21.86 -1.48
C SER A 399 -4.14 21.10 -2.79
N ARG A 400 -3.79 21.78 -3.89
CA ARG A 400 -3.49 21.09 -5.16
C ARG A 400 -2.42 20.00 -5.02
N GLU A 401 -1.48 20.17 -4.10
CA GLU A 401 -0.42 19.19 -3.85
C GLU A 401 -0.89 17.98 -3.05
N ILE A 402 -1.78 18.17 -2.07
CA ILE A 402 -2.23 17.12 -1.16
C ILE A 402 -3.55 16.48 -1.60
N GLY A 403 -4.40 17.21 -2.29
CA GLY A 403 -5.73 16.74 -2.69
C GLY A 403 -6.03 16.83 -4.18
N GLY A 404 -5.07 17.31 -4.99
CA GLY A 404 -5.24 17.53 -6.42
C GLY A 404 -5.98 18.82 -6.78
N ILE A 405 -6.76 19.38 -5.84
CA ILE A 405 -7.50 20.65 -6.00
C ILE A 405 -7.27 21.57 -4.81
N ALA A 406 -7.43 22.88 -5.02
CA ALA A 406 -7.55 23.84 -3.94
C ALA A 406 -8.95 23.73 -3.31
N TYR A 407 -9.04 23.73 -1.98
CA TYR A 407 -10.32 23.72 -1.28
C TYR A 407 -10.82 25.17 -1.09
N ASP A 408 -11.40 25.71 -2.14
CA ASP A 408 -11.99 27.04 -2.19
C ASP A 408 -13.53 27.00 -2.08
N ASP A 409 -14.18 28.14 -2.27
CA ASP A 409 -15.66 28.24 -2.24
C ASP A 409 -16.36 27.36 -3.27
N LYS A 410 -15.70 27.01 -4.38
CA LYS A 410 -16.25 26.10 -5.41
C LYS A 410 -16.13 24.64 -4.99
N ALA A 411 -15.06 24.29 -4.28
CA ALA A 411 -14.83 22.93 -3.78
C ALA A 411 -15.56 22.66 -2.46
N ALA A 412 -15.94 23.69 -1.71
CA ALA A 412 -16.65 23.59 -0.44
C ALA A 412 -18.04 22.96 -0.60
N LEU A 413 -18.48 22.26 0.45
CA LEU A 413 -19.81 21.64 0.50
C LEU A 413 -20.81 22.62 1.13
N TYR A 414 -22.01 22.65 0.58
CA TYR A 414 -23.12 23.47 1.09
C TYR A 414 -24.29 22.59 1.51
N PRO A 415 -24.95 22.86 2.66
CA PRO A 415 -26.10 22.09 3.10
C PRO A 415 -27.24 22.16 2.09
N GLY A 416 -27.73 21.01 1.64
CA GLY A 416 -28.88 20.87 0.74
C GLY A 416 -30.05 20.12 1.39
N ALA A 417 -29.79 19.31 2.41
CA ALA A 417 -30.80 18.57 3.13
C ALA A 417 -31.40 19.42 4.28
N THR A 418 -32.70 19.28 4.50
CA THR A 418 -33.41 19.92 5.61
C THR A 418 -33.53 18.92 6.77
N TYR A 419 -32.90 19.25 7.88
CA TYR A 419 -33.02 18.52 9.14
C TYR A 419 -33.68 19.40 10.20
N PRO A 420 -34.36 18.82 11.21
CA PRO A 420 -34.85 19.59 12.33
C PRO A 420 -33.71 20.35 13.02
N ALA A 421 -33.90 21.63 13.28
CA ALA A 421 -32.91 22.43 13.99
C ALA A 421 -32.66 21.86 15.39
N THR A 422 -31.42 21.87 15.83
CA THR A 422 -31.04 21.38 17.17
C THR A 422 -29.80 22.13 17.65
N GLU A 423 -29.79 22.43 18.92
CA GLU A 423 -28.62 22.96 19.65
C GLU A 423 -27.90 21.87 20.46
N ASP A 424 -28.39 20.59 20.35
CA ASP A 424 -27.78 19.48 21.06
C ASP A 424 -26.37 19.21 20.51
N PRO A 425 -25.32 19.37 21.34
CA PRO A 425 -23.92 19.16 20.91
C PRO A 425 -23.64 17.74 20.43
N ALA A 426 -24.50 16.76 20.76
CA ALA A 426 -24.35 15.37 20.30
C ALA A 426 -24.45 15.22 18.77
N TYR A 427 -24.98 16.22 18.04
CA TYR A 427 -24.99 16.24 16.58
C TYR A 427 -23.77 16.90 15.95
N GLY A 428 -22.88 17.50 16.77
CA GLY A 428 -21.64 18.09 16.33
C GLY A 428 -20.55 17.06 16.01
N SER A 429 -19.56 17.50 15.28
CA SER A 429 -18.33 16.72 15.07
C SER A 429 -17.44 16.84 16.31
N GLU A 430 -16.84 15.73 16.73
CA GLU A 430 -16.04 15.65 17.95
C GLU A 430 -14.65 15.10 17.65
N LEU A 431 -13.64 15.64 18.31
CA LEU A 431 -12.27 15.11 18.31
C LEU A 431 -11.96 14.45 19.65
N LEU A 432 -11.77 13.12 19.63
CA LEU A 432 -11.35 12.37 20.81
C LEU A 432 -9.82 12.22 20.80
N LEU A 433 -9.15 12.90 21.74
CA LEU A 433 -7.70 12.83 21.92
C LEU A 433 -7.34 11.84 23.01
N ILE A 434 -6.64 10.78 22.63
CA ILE A 434 -6.20 9.72 23.54
C ILE A 434 -4.71 9.90 23.82
N ARG A 435 -4.37 10.22 25.08
CA ARG A 435 -2.99 10.36 25.53
C ARG A 435 -2.51 9.02 26.10
N LYS A 436 -1.45 8.48 25.53
CA LYS A 436 -0.77 7.32 26.12
C LYS A 436 -0.07 7.78 27.41
N PRO A 437 -0.24 7.08 28.54
CA PRO A 437 0.53 7.38 29.75
C PRO A 437 2.04 7.19 29.46
N GLU A 438 2.83 8.19 29.83
CA GLU A 438 4.28 8.10 29.71
C GLU A 438 4.80 7.00 30.65
N LYS A 439 5.76 6.19 30.18
CA LYS A 439 6.46 5.21 31.02
C LYS A 439 7.28 5.97 32.07
N GLY A 440 6.67 6.37 33.16
CA GLY A 440 7.36 7.15 34.19
C GLY A 440 6.45 7.73 35.28
N ASP A 441 5.20 8.01 34.97
CA ASP A 441 4.29 8.60 35.96
C ASP A 441 3.52 7.49 36.72
N GLY A 442 4.16 6.87 37.70
CA GLY A 442 3.43 6.09 38.68
C GLY A 442 3.87 4.67 38.98
N ALA A 443 5.09 4.27 38.63
CA ALA A 443 5.62 2.95 39.01
C ALA A 443 6.67 3.04 40.12
N GLU A 444 6.36 3.71 41.21
CA GLU A 444 7.03 3.43 42.50
C GLU A 444 6.02 2.75 43.44
N GLY A 445 6.27 1.45 43.69
CA GLY A 445 5.90 0.78 44.91
C GLY A 445 4.44 0.44 45.15
N GLY A 446 3.99 -0.64 44.59
CA GLY A 446 2.78 -1.34 45.00
C GLY A 446 3.01 -2.86 45.03
N SER A 447 3.68 -3.33 46.06
CA SER A 447 3.69 -4.75 46.43
C SER A 447 2.24 -5.26 46.52
N GLY A 448 2.00 -6.41 45.87
CA GLY A 448 0.70 -7.08 45.75
C GLY A 448 -0.07 -7.19 47.07
N GLU A 449 -1.10 -6.41 47.19
CA GLU A 449 -2.22 -6.69 48.05
C GLU A 449 -3.41 -7.11 47.19
N GLN A 450 -3.77 -8.39 47.30
CA GLN A 450 -5.02 -8.93 46.77
C GLN A 450 -6.20 -8.24 47.46
N ARG A 451 -6.98 -7.49 46.71
CA ARG A 451 -8.26 -6.96 47.17
C ARG A 451 -9.30 -8.08 47.25
N PRO A 452 -10.13 -8.13 48.32
CA PRO A 452 -11.09 -9.21 48.57
C PRO A 452 -12.27 -9.29 47.59
N ASP A 453 -12.47 -8.34 46.71
CA ASP A 453 -13.74 -8.17 45.97
C ASP A 453 -13.70 -8.62 44.50
N GLY A 454 -12.81 -9.45 44.07
CA GLY A 454 -12.84 -10.02 42.70
C GLY A 454 -12.78 -8.97 41.56
N ALA A 455 -12.57 -7.69 41.87
CA ALA A 455 -12.39 -6.63 40.89
C ALA A 455 -11.03 -6.85 40.21
N ARG A 456 -11.04 -7.12 38.91
CA ARG A 456 -9.84 -7.18 38.05
C ARG A 456 -9.06 -5.89 38.26
N GLY A 457 -7.76 -5.99 38.59
CA GLY A 457 -6.85 -4.88 38.71
C GLY A 457 -6.80 -4.03 37.43
N PRO A 458 -6.17 -2.84 37.45
CA PRO A 458 -6.10 -1.99 36.27
C PRO A 458 -5.54 -2.81 35.11
N VAL A 459 -6.34 -2.92 34.04
CA VAL A 459 -5.95 -3.60 32.81
C VAL A 459 -4.75 -2.86 32.27
N ASP A 460 -3.66 -3.55 32.08
CA ASP A 460 -2.43 -3.00 31.49
C ASP A 460 -2.71 -2.72 29.99
N TYR A 461 -3.15 -1.50 29.68
CA TYR A 461 -3.46 -1.07 28.33
C TYR A 461 -2.20 -0.63 27.60
N ASP A 462 -1.26 -1.55 27.42
CA ASP A 462 -0.03 -1.28 26.67
C ASP A 462 -0.28 -1.03 25.17
N ASN A 463 -1.52 -1.25 24.71
CA ASN A 463 -1.91 -1.14 23.32
C ASN A 463 -2.81 0.09 23.08
N VAL A 464 -2.31 1.07 22.32
CA VAL A 464 -3.06 2.28 21.91
C VAL A 464 -4.41 1.94 21.25
N ARG A 465 -4.47 0.86 20.47
CA ARG A 465 -5.70 0.41 19.80
C ARG A 465 -6.82 0.05 20.78
N GLN A 466 -6.47 -0.57 21.91
CA GLN A 466 -7.44 -0.89 22.97
C GLN A 466 -7.97 0.37 23.65
N LEU A 467 -7.10 1.35 23.88
CA LEU A 467 -7.52 2.64 24.46
C LEU A 467 -8.48 3.39 23.53
N GLU A 468 -8.18 3.41 22.24
CA GLU A 468 -9.07 3.99 21.23
C GLU A 468 -10.43 3.27 21.18
N ALA A 469 -10.42 1.93 21.12
CA ALA A 469 -11.65 1.13 21.13
C ALA A 469 -12.49 1.36 22.39
N LEU A 470 -11.87 1.49 23.57
CA LEU A 470 -12.55 1.80 24.82
C LEU A 470 -13.17 3.20 24.83
N ALA A 471 -12.46 4.21 24.35
CA ALA A 471 -12.98 5.57 24.24
C ALA A 471 -14.20 5.62 23.30
N ILE A 472 -14.10 4.94 22.14
CA ILE A 472 -15.21 4.81 21.19
C ILE A 472 -16.39 4.05 21.84
N ALA A 473 -16.13 2.93 22.55
CA ALA A 473 -17.18 2.18 23.25
C ALA A 473 -17.94 3.04 24.27
N ALA A 474 -17.20 3.84 25.06
CA ALA A 474 -17.81 4.77 26.02
C ALA A 474 -18.69 5.80 25.31
N ARG A 475 -18.21 6.36 24.19
CA ARG A 475 -18.98 7.35 23.42
C ARG A 475 -20.21 6.74 22.76
N ILE A 476 -20.12 5.56 22.18
CA ILE A 476 -21.26 4.83 21.62
C ILE A 476 -22.37 4.62 22.68
N LYS A 477 -22.00 4.21 23.90
CA LYS A 477 -22.97 4.01 25.01
C LYS A 477 -23.68 5.32 25.39
N GLN A 478 -22.95 6.43 25.43
CA GLN A 478 -23.53 7.76 25.71
C GLN A 478 -24.51 8.16 24.60
N LEU A 479 -24.09 8.07 23.33
CA LEU A 479 -24.93 8.41 22.19
C LEU A 479 -26.18 7.56 22.10
N LYS A 480 -26.10 6.26 22.40
CA LYS A 480 -27.26 5.37 22.40
C LYS A 480 -28.33 5.77 23.42
N GLY A 481 -27.94 6.40 24.51
CA GLY A 481 -28.87 6.87 25.55
C GLY A 481 -29.58 8.20 25.22
N SER A 482 -29.01 9.01 24.33
CA SER A 482 -29.45 10.40 24.12
C SER A 482 -29.76 10.74 22.66
N LEU A 483 -28.97 10.23 21.69
CA LEU A 483 -29.04 10.65 20.30
C LEU A 483 -30.28 10.09 19.59
N LYS A 484 -30.90 10.93 18.76
CA LYS A 484 -32.00 10.55 17.87
C LYS A 484 -31.58 10.71 16.42
N VAL A 485 -31.94 9.78 15.56
CA VAL A 485 -31.70 9.82 14.12
C VAL A 485 -33.01 9.88 13.36
N MET A 486 -33.00 10.51 12.21
CA MET A 486 -34.18 10.61 11.35
C MET A 486 -34.36 9.30 10.56
N GLU A 487 -35.52 8.70 10.66
CA GLU A 487 -35.90 7.54 9.83
C GLU A 487 -36.20 8.03 8.39
N LYS A 488 -35.47 7.53 7.39
CA LYS A 488 -35.62 7.98 6.01
C LYS A 488 -37.01 7.75 5.42
N ALA A 489 -37.68 6.67 5.84
CA ALA A 489 -38.97 6.29 5.30
C ALA A 489 -40.13 7.18 5.81
N THR A 490 -40.05 7.65 7.07
CA THR A 490 -41.14 8.38 7.74
C THR A 490 -40.81 9.85 7.97
N GLY A 491 -39.52 10.24 7.94
CA GLY A 491 -39.08 11.58 8.34
C GLY A 491 -39.12 11.82 9.86
N GLU A 492 -39.46 10.83 10.66
CA GLU A 492 -39.59 10.95 12.12
C GLU A 492 -38.26 10.67 12.84
N LEU A 493 -38.08 11.31 14.01
CA LEU A 493 -36.91 11.07 14.85
C LEU A 493 -37.12 9.85 15.73
N ARG A 494 -36.24 8.85 15.64
CA ARG A 494 -36.18 7.68 16.52
C ARG A 494 -34.86 7.62 17.30
N PRO A 495 -34.82 6.92 18.44
CA PRO A 495 -33.56 6.65 19.12
C PRO A 495 -32.55 5.94 18.21
N VAL A 496 -31.28 6.32 18.34
CA VAL A 496 -30.18 5.71 17.58
C VAL A 496 -30.01 4.23 17.96
N ARG A 497 -29.72 3.39 16.96
CA ARG A 497 -29.40 1.96 17.12
C ARG A 497 -27.92 1.73 16.88
N TYR A 498 -27.36 0.60 17.32
CA TYR A 498 -25.98 0.23 16.99
C TYR A 498 -25.74 0.11 15.49
N SER A 499 -26.75 -0.36 14.74
CA SER A 499 -26.71 -0.45 13.27
C SER A 499 -26.63 0.90 12.54
N ASP A 500 -26.89 2.01 13.24
CA ASP A 500 -26.77 3.36 12.67
C ASP A 500 -25.36 3.94 12.83
N MET A 501 -24.46 3.22 13.51
CA MET A 501 -23.09 3.68 13.81
C MET A 501 -22.06 2.87 13.02
N VAL A 502 -21.08 3.55 12.46
CA VAL A 502 -20.00 2.94 11.68
C VAL A 502 -18.67 3.43 12.20
N ILE A 503 -17.71 2.51 12.32
CA ILE A 503 -16.30 2.83 12.62
C ILE A 503 -15.50 2.64 11.34
N LEU A 504 -14.89 3.70 10.84
CA LEU A 504 -14.02 3.67 9.66
C LEU A 504 -12.56 3.67 10.09
N LEU A 505 -11.80 2.69 9.61
CA LEU A 505 -10.38 2.56 9.89
C LEU A 505 -9.58 2.75 8.60
N ARG A 506 -8.41 3.37 8.69
CA ARG A 506 -7.50 3.47 7.54
C ARG A 506 -6.99 2.12 7.07
N THR A 507 -6.77 1.19 7.98
CA THR A 507 -6.41 -0.20 7.73
C THR A 507 -7.15 -1.10 8.70
N THR A 508 -7.65 -2.22 8.23
CA THR A 508 -8.34 -3.21 9.07
C THR A 508 -7.34 -4.17 9.72
N SER A 509 -6.24 -4.47 9.07
CA SER A 509 -5.26 -5.46 9.54
C SER A 509 -4.75 -5.17 10.96
N GLY A 510 -5.11 -6.05 11.89
CA GLY A 510 -4.72 -5.99 13.29
C GLY A 510 -5.43 -4.91 14.12
N TRP A 511 -6.42 -4.18 13.53
CA TRP A 511 -7.28 -3.23 14.24
C TRP A 511 -8.69 -3.79 14.44
N ASP A 512 -9.23 -4.41 13.42
CA ASP A 512 -10.59 -4.93 13.36
C ASP A 512 -10.87 -5.96 14.46
N GLU A 513 -10.01 -6.94 14.64
CA GLU A 513 -10.17 -7.97 15.68
C GLU A 513 -10.04 -7.39 17.09
N GLU A 514 -9.07 -6.46 17.31
CA GLU A 514 -8.88 -5.83 18.60
C GLU A 514 -10.08 -4.92 18.96
N PHE A 515 -10.58 -4.13 18.01
CA PHE A 515 -11.78 -3.32 18.17
C PHE A 515 -13.00 -4.17 18.45
N LYS A 516 -13.20 -5.25 17.69
CA LYS A 516 -14.30 -6.20 17.91
C LYS A 516 -14.27 -6.76 19.31
N LYS A 517 -13.13 -7.29 19.74
CA LYS A 517 -12.94 -7.88 21.06
C LYS A 517 -13.29 -6.89 22.19
N VAL A 518 -12.77 -5.67 22.12
CA VAL A 518 -13.03 -4.63 23.13
C VAL A 518 -14.49 -4.21 23.14
N LEU A 519 -15.10 -3.98 21.98
CA LEU A 519 -16.50 -3.56 21.86
C LEU A 519 -17.46 -4.65 22.34
N GLU A 520 -17.25 -5.92 21.98
CA GLU A 520 -18.03 -7.06 22.46
C GLU A 520 -17.90 -7.23 23.96
N GLN A 521 -16.71 -7.07 24.55
CA GLN A 521 -16.51 -7.07 26.01
C GLN A 521 -17.29 -5.94 26.71
N GLN A 522 -17.49 -4.83 26.00
CA GLN A 522 -18.31 -3.71 26.46
C GLN A 522 -19.81 -3.88 26.20
N GLY A 523 -20.24 -5.03 25.68
CA GLY A 523 -21.64 -5.36 25.37
C GLY A 523 -22.19 -4.64 24.13
N ILE A 524 -21.32 -4.21 23.21
CA ILE A 524 -21.68 -3.57 21.95
C ILE A 524 -21.56 -4.61 20.84
N PRO A 525 -22.67 -4.96 20.15
CA PRO A 525 -22.62 -5.90 19.03
C PRO A 525 -21.86 -5.27 17.85
N VAL A 526 -20.91 -6.01 17.28
CA VAL A 526 -20.05 -5.56 16.19
C VAL A 526 -20.15 -6.51 15.01
N TYR A 527 -20.22 -5.95 13.81
CA TYR A 527 -20.09 -6.68 12.56
C TYR A 527 -18.90 -6.17 11.77
N ILE A 528 -18.02 -7.07 11.32
CA ILE A 528 -16.83 -6.78 10.51
C ILE A 528 -16.95 -7.54 9.20
N THR A 529 -16.75 -6.86 8.08
CA THR A 529 -16.70 -7.46 6.74
C THR A 529 -15.28 -7.99 6.41
N SER A 530 -14.51 -8.38 7.43
CA SER A 530 -13.14 -8.84 7.22
C SER A 530 -13.08 -10.26 6.68
N LYS A 531 -12.24 -10.49 5.66
CA LYS A 531 -11.90 -11.84 5.15
C LYS A 531 -10.73 -12.48 5.91
N THR A 532 -10.16 -11.81 6.92
CA THR A 532 -8.89 -12.20 7.55
C THR A 532 -9.01 -13.20 8.70
N GLY A 533 -10.20 -13.45 9.24
CA GLY A 533 -10.38 -14.32 10.41
C GLY A 533 -10.32 -15.83 10.13
N TYR A 534 -10.52 -16.29 8.88
CA TYR A 534 -10.63 -17.72 8.58
C TYR A 534 -9.35 -18.50 8.89
N PHE A 535 -8.20 -18.00 8.43
CA PHE A 535 -6.91 -18.64 8.71
C PHE A 535 -6.39 -18.37 10.14
N GLY A 536 -6.98 -17.43 10.87
CA GLY A 536 -6.71 -17.16 12.28
C GLY A 536 -7.52 -18.05 13.23
N ALA A 537 -8.58 -18.70 12.76
CA ALA A 537 -9.39 -19.59 13.56
C ALA A 537 -8.56 -20.78 14.09
N LEU A 538 -8.75 -21.13 15.36
CA LEU A 538 -7.96 -22.17 16.02
C LEU A 538 -8.01 -23.49 15.26
N GLU A 539 -9.20 -23.87 14.82
CA GLU A 539 -9.47 -25.11 14.09
C GLU A 539 -8.71 -25.17 12.76
N VAL A 540 -8.65 -24.05 12.06
CA VAL A 540 -7.93 -23.93 10.78
C VAL A 540 -6.42 -23.95 11.02
N GLN A 541 -5.95 -23.28 12.07
CA GLN A 541 -4.53 -23.33 12.47
C GLN A 541 -4.11 -24.74 12.88
N GLU A 542 -4.92 -25.47 13.61
CA GLU A 542 -4.64 -26.86 13.96
C GLU A 542 -4.51 -27.76 12.73
N LEU A 543 -5.42 -27.60 11.74
CA LEU A 543 -5.33 -28.31 10.47
C LEU A 543 -4.08 -27.94 9.66
N LEU A 544 -3.73 -26.66 9.59
CA LEU A 544 -2.51 -26.21 8.92
C LEU A 544 -1.25 -26.74 9.59
N GLN A 545 -1.20 -26.74 10.93
CA GLN A 545 -0.10 -27.35 11.68
C GLN A 545 0.00 -28.85 11.38
N PHE A 546 -1.14 -29.54 11.31
CA PHE A 546 -1.18 -30.97 10.97
C PHE A 546 -0.62 -31.24 9.56
N LEU A 547 -1.03 -30.44 8.55
CA LEU A 547 -0.51 -30.55 7.18
C LEU A 547 1.00 -30.28 7.13
N ARG A 548 1.50 -29.26 7.86
CA ARG A 548 2.95 -28.98 7.97
C ARG A 548 3.74 -30.11 8.60
N VAL A 549 3.17 -30.79 9.59
CA VAL A 549 3.79 -31.97 10.21
C VAL A 549 3.81 -33.16 9.26
N LEU A 550 2.77 -33.33 8.42
CA LEU A 550 2.77 -34.36 7.38
C LEU A 550 3.85 -34.13 6.32
N ASP A 551 4.07 -32.88 5.94
CA ASP A 551 5.11 -32.49 5.01
C ASP A 551 6.51 -32.62 5.66
N ASN A 552 6.72 -32.01 6.84
CA ASN A 552 7.99 -32.08 7.55
C ASN A 552 7.80 -32.16 9.09
N PRO A 553 7.87 -33.37 9.68
CA PRO A 553 7.64 -33.58 11.11
C PRO A 553 8.76 -33.05 12.02
N ARG A 554 9.90 -32.58 11.46
CA ARG A 554 11.02 -32.03 12.24
C ARG A 554 10.86 -30.56 12.61
N GLN A 555 9.77 -29.93 12.25
CA GLN A 555 9.44 -28.57 12.65
C GLN A 555 8.84 -28.58 14.06
N ASP A 556 9.59 -28.11 15.06
CA ASP A 556 9.18 -28.18 16.48
C ASP A 556 7.86 -27.44 16.75
N ILE A 557 7.62 -26.25 16.17
CA ILE A 557 6.42 -25.46 16.43
C ILE A 557 5.15 -26.11 15.85
N PRO A 558 5.10 -26.50 14.56
CA PRO A 558 3.97 -27.25 14.04
C PRO A 558 3.70 -28.56 14.79
N LEU A 559 4.75 -29.31 15.12
CA LEU A 559 4.62 -30.57 15.86
C LEU A 559 4.05 -30.34 17.26
N PHE A 560 4.51 -29.31 17.96
CA PHE A 560 3.96 -28.92 19.27
C PHE A 560 2.47 -28.59 19.17
N GLY A 561 2.07 -27.78 18.16
CA GLY A 561 0.68 -27.42 17.89
C GLY A 561 -0.20 -28.66 17.64
N VAL A 562 0.26 -29.60 16.81
CA VAL A 562 -0.46 -30.86 16.54
C VAL A 562 -0.57 -31.74 17.78
N MET A 563 0.48 -31.82 18.60
CA MET A 563 0.42 -32.59 19.84
C MET A 563 -0.58 -32.05 20.85
N GLN A 564 -0.74 -30.73 20.94
CA GLN A 564 -1.74 -30.09 21.81
C GLN A 564 -3.16 -30.10 21.25
N SER A 565 -3.32 -30.20 19.93
CA SER A 565 -4.61 -30.15 19.25
C SER A 565 -5.45 -31.41 19.50
N ILE A 566 -6.68 -31.39 18.96
CA ILE A 566 -7.58 -32.57 18.95
C ILE A 566 -6.95 -33.81 18.31
N PHE A 567 -5.96 -33.64 17.42
CA PHE A 567 -5.26 -34.76 16.78
C PHE A 567 -4.28 -35.48 17.71
N GLY A 568 -3.61 -34.75 18.60
CA GLY A 568 -2.62 -35.32 19.52
C GLY A 568 -3.15 -35.54 20.94
N GLY A 569 -3.89 -34.57 21.45
CA GLY A 569 -4.49 -34.60 22.79
C GLY A 569 -3.48 -34.64 23.95
N PHE A 570 -2.21 -34.20 23.71
CA PHE A 570 -1.20 -34.11 24.74
C PHE A 570 -1.37 -32.83 25.56
N THR A 571 -1.15 -32.96 26.89
CA THR A 571 -1.03 -31.77 27.75
C THR A 571 0.36 -31.14 27.62
N GLN A 572 0.47 -29.86 27.99
CA GLN A 572 1.76 -29.17 28.01
C GLN A 572 2.80 -29.86 28.91
N GLU A 573 2.35 -30.42 30.01
CA GLU A 573 3.21 -31.18 30.94
C GLU A 573 3.73 -32.46 30.31
N GLU A 574 2.89 -33.20 29.58
CA GLU A 574 3.31 -34.41 28.87
C GLU A 574 4.35 -34.11 27.81
N ILE A 575 4.12 -33.01 27.02
CA ILE A 575 5.08 -32.57 26.01
C ILE A 575 6.41 -32.15 26.65
N ALA A 576 6.34 -31.41 27.75
CA ALA A 576 7.54 -31.04 28.51
C ALA A 576 8.30 -32.26 29.05
N ARG A 577 7.60 -33.29 29.56
CA ARG A 577 8.21 -34.55 29.99
C ARG A 577 8.87 -35.31 28.85
N ILE A 578 8.23 -35.39 27.69
CA ILE A 578 8.80 -35.96 26.45
C ILE A 578 10.12 -35.25 26.11
N ARG A 579 10.10 -33.92 26.10
CA ARG A 579 11.27 -33.10 25.79
C ARG A 579 12.40 -33.24 26.83
N SER A 580 12.07 -33.34 28.10
CA SER A 580 13.03 -33.43 29.21
C SER A 580 13.49 -34.87 29.50
N GLY A 581 12.69 -35.87 29.18
CA GLY A 581 12.94 -37.28 29.46
C GLY A 581 14.01 -37.93 28.56
N SER A 582 14.33 -37.30 27.43
CA SER A 582 15.35 -37.75 26.48
C SER A 582 16.77 -37.32 26.92
N LYS A 583 17.16 -37.60 28.16
CA LYS A 583 18.51 -37.29 28.65
C LYS A 583 19.53 -38.38 28.21
N GLY A 584 19.82 -38.42 26.93
CA GLY A 584 21.03 -39.04 26.41
C GLY A 584 22.18 -38.02 26.39
N HIS A 585 23.36 -38.46 26.73
CA HIS A 585 24.61 -37.71 27.01
C HIS A 585 25.20 -36.89 25.84
N SER A 586 24.39 -36.18 25.07
CA SER A 586 24.87 -35.32 23.97
C SER A 586 24.53 -33.87 24.22
N ARG A 587 25.54 -32.97 24.15
CA ARG A 587 25.42 -31.50 24.18
C ARG A 587 24.63 -30.89 23.02
N LYS A 588 24.12 -31.69 22.07
CA LYS A 588 23.28 -31.23 20.97
C LYS A 588 21.83 -31.12 21.41
N ARG A 589 21.20 -29.98 21.16
CA ARG A 589 19.76 -29.78 21.35
C ARG A 589 19.00 -30.75 20.44
N MET A 590 18.32 -31.71 21.03
CA MET A 590 17.46 -32.67 20.35
C MET A 590 16.17 -31.98 19.89
N THR A 591 15.65 -32.27 18.72
CA THR A 591 14.36 -31.75 18.25
C THR A 591 13.20 -32.42 18.98
N LEU A 592 12.02 -31.79 19.01
CA LEU A 592 10.83 -32.39 19.63
C LEU A 592 10.45 -33.71 18.95
N TYR A 593 10.65 -33.81 17.63
CA TYR A 593 10.44 -35.03 16.86
C TYR A 593 11.35 -36.20 17.30
N GLU A 594 12.63 -35.92 17.47
CA GLU A 594 13.59 -36.92 17.92
C GLU A 594 13.27 -37.40 19.33
N ALA A 595 12.90 -36.48 20.24
CA ALA A 595 12.47 -36.80 21.59
C ALA A 595 11.20 -37.67 21.60
N LEU A 596 10.20 -37.34 20.78
CA LEU A 596 8.97 -38.12 20.65
C LEU A 596 9.25 -39.52 20.11
N LYS A 597 10.14 -39.65 19.12
CA LYS A 597 10.56 -40.93 18.54
C LYS A 597 11.27 -41.82 19.56
N GLU A 598 12.18 -41.26 20.36
CA GLU A 598 12.90 -42.00 21.42
C GLU A 598 11.94 -42.53 22.50
N VAL A 599 11.00 -41.70 22.96
CA VAL A 599 9.97 -42.07 23.94
C VAL A 599 9.03 -43.14 23.38
N ALA A 600 8.61 -43.02 22.13
CA ALA A 600 7.78 -44.00 21.46
C ALA A 600 8.48 -45.38 21.30
N GLN A 601 9.77 -45.37 20.97
CA GLN A 601 10.56 -46.59 20.82
C GLN A 601 10.93 -47.26 22.17
N SER A 602 11.09 -46.48 23.23
CA SER A 602 11.46 -46.97 24.57
C SER A 602 10.30 -47.58 25.36
N GLY A 603 9.08 -47.50 24.87
CA GLY A 603 7.84 -47.97 25.54
C GLY A 603 7.47 -47.19 26.81
N ARG A 604 8.21 -46.11 27.16
CA ARG A 604 7.99 -45.30 28.38
C ARG A 604 6.73 -44.46 28.37
N MET A 605 5.96 -44.49 27.28
CA MET A 605 4.67 -43.80 27.21
C MET A 605 3.62 -44.41 28.15
N ALA A 606 3.78 -45.68 28.54
CA ALA A 606 2.87 -46.33 29.48
C ALA A 606 3.04 -45.84 30.93
N GLU A 607 4.21 -45.29 31.30
CA GLU A 607 4.50 -44.77 32.64
C GLU A 607 4.11 -43.28 32.82
N ALA A 608 3.75 -42.58 31.75
CA ALA A 608 3.45 -41.15 31.79
C ALA A 608 1.97 -40.79 32.09
N GLY A 609 1.09 -41.78 32.22
CA GLY A 609 -0.30 -41.60 32.64
C GLY A 609 -1.18 -42.79 32.30
N GLU A 610 -1.83 -43.36 33.31
CA GLU A 610 -2.71 -44.53 33.19
C GLU A 610 -3.99 -44.33 32.38
N GLU A 611 -4.19 -43.13 31.77
CA GLU A 611 -5.38 -42.80 30.95
C GLU A 611 -5.04 -42.29 29.55
N ALA A 612 -3.91 -42.68 28.97
CA ALA A 612 -3.61 -42.28 27.59
C ALA A 612 -4.52 -43.04 26.61
N SER A 613 -5.47 -42.31 26.01
CA SER A 613 -6.40 -42.85 24.99
C SER A 613 -5.60 -43.49 23.82
N ALA A 614 -6.15 -44.54 23.21
CA ALA A 614 -5.55 -45.29 22.09
C ALA A 614 -5.11 -44.39 20.90
N GLY A 615 -5.64 -43.17 20.75
CA GLY A 615 -5.26 -42.20 19.73
C GLY A 615 -3.85 -41.63 19.88
N ARG A 616 -3.36 -41.45 21.11
CA ARG A 616 -1.99 -40.92 21.39
C ARG A 616 -0.89 -41.88 20.95
N THR A 617 -1.09 -43.16 21.17
CA THR A 617 -0.15 -44.23 20.76
C THR A 617 -0.12 -44.39 19.24
N VAL A 618 -1.25 -44.22 18.57
CA VAL A 618 -1.35 -44.34 17.10
C VAL A 618 -0.68 -43.15 16.38
N LEU A 619 -0.79 -41.94 16.91
CA LEU A 619 -0.15 -40.76 16.31
C LEU A 619 1.39 -40.87 16.44
N ALA A 620 1.90 -41.21 17.61
CA ALA A 620 3.33 -41.39 17.84
C ALA A 620 3.91 -42.55 17.00
N ALA A 621 3.19 -43.65 16.83
CA ALA A 621 3.58 -44.78 16.00
C ALA A 621 3.55 -44.44 14.49
N ARG A 622 2.55 -43.68 14.01
CA ARG A 622 2.43 -43.29 12.61
C ARG A 622 3.47 -42.24 12.22
N ILE A 623 3.71 -41.22 13.03
CA ILE A 623 4.78 -40.24 12.80
C ILE A 623 6.15 -40.91 12.79
N GLY A 624 6.37 -41.92 13.65
CA GLY A 624 7.60 -42.70 13.69
C GLY A 624 7.79 -43.67 12.51
N SER A 625 6.73 -44.18 11.89
CA SER A 625 6.79 -45.19 10.81
C SER A 625 6.90 -44.59 9.39
N CYS A 626 6.57 -43.32 9.17
CA CYS A 626 6.65 -42.68 7.84
C CYS A 626 8.09 -42.54 7.30
N ASN A 627 9.13 -42.76 8.09
CA ASN A 627 10.55 -42.61 7.66
C ASN A 627 11.37 -43.91 7.61
N SER A 628 10.79 -45.10 7.72
CA SER A 628 11.54 -46.35 7.64
C SER A 628 11.68 -46.92 6.21
N THR A 629 11.17 -46.25 5.16
CA THR A 629 11.24 -46.68 3.76
C THR A 629 11.97 -45.70 2.86
N GLY A 630 13.03 -45.09 3.30
CA GLY A 630 13.94 -44.26 2.52
C GLY A 630 15.13 -45.03 1.99
N GLY A 631 14.93 -46.05 1.15
CA GLY A 631 15.95 -46.69 0.32
C GLY A 631 16.02 -45.97 -1.02
N HIS A 632 17.23 -45.67 -1.49
CA HIS A 632 17.55 -45.13 -2.80
C HIS A 632 16.86 -45.91 -3.93
N GLY A 633 16.02 -45.25 -4.71
CA GLY A 633 15.45 -45.82 -5.94
C GLY A 633 14.91 -44.69 -6.81
N THR A 634 15.63 -44.39 -7.86
CA THR A 634 15.19 -43.58 -9.01
C THR A 634 13.98 -44.24 -9.67
N GLY A 635 12.88 -43.51 -9.84
CA GLY A 635 11.80 -43.93 -10.71
C GLY A 635 10.40 -43.63 -10.17
N ASP A 636 9.69 -42.90 -10.96
CA ASP A 636 8.22 -42.82 -11.09
C ASP A 636 7.38 -42.62 -9.80
N ARG A 637 6.97 -41.37 -9.55
CA ARG A 637 6.02 -41.02 -8.51
C ARG A 637 4.59 -41.18 -8.98
N THR A 638 4.07 -42.39 -8.99
CA THR A 638 2.64 -42.65 -8.96
C THR A 638 2.17 -42.73 -7.50
N PHE A 639 1.32 -41.83 -7.10
CA PHE A 639 0.66 -41.85 -5.77
C PHE A 639 -0.19 -43.13 -5.65
N PRO A 640 -0.04 -43.94 -4.58
CA PRO A 640 -0.94 -45.03 -4.34
C PRO A 640 -2.29 -44.49 -3.92
N LYS A 641 -3.36 -44.85 -4.63
CA LYS A 641 -4.75 -44.63 -4.23
C LYS A 641 -5.04 -45.46 -2.97
N GLY A 642 -4.78 -44.86 -1.80
CA GLY A 642 -5.15 -45.43 -0.51
C GLY A 642 -6.26 -44.61 0.12
N ARG A 643 -7.44 -45.18 0.23
CA ARG A 643 -8.63 -44.62 0.88
C ARG A 643 -8.30 -44.19 2.32
N CYS A 644 -8.38 -42.88 2.61
CA CYS A 644 -8.55 -42.40 3.98
C CYS A 644 -10.03 -42.55 4.34
N PHE A 645 -10.35 -43.53 5.18
CA PHE A 645 -11.62 -43.57 5.89
C PHE A 645 -11.52 -42.65 7.11
N LEU A 646 -12.22 -41.54 7.08
CA LEU A 646 -12.65 -40.79 8.25
C LEU A 646 -13.81 -41.60 8.85
N THR A 647 -13.56 -42.37 9.90
CA THR A 647 -14.59 -42.88 10.77
C THR A 647 -14.75 -41.90 11.93
N THR A 648 -15.87 -41.22 11.92
CA THR A 648 -16.45 -40.47 13.05
C THR A 648 -16.69 -41.39 14.23
N TYR A 649 -16.20 -41.02 15.39
CA TYR A 649 -16.83 -41.18 16.69
C TYR A 649 -16.79 -39.88 17.43
#